data_78e811e8e278596b6b615752e3b91026
#
_entry.id   78e811e8e278596b6b615752e3b91026
#
_cell.length_a   1.000
_cell.length_b   1.000
_cell.length_c   1.000
_cell.angle_alpha   90.00
_cell.angle_beta   90.00
_cell.angle_gamma   90.00
#
_symmetry.space_group_name_H-M   'P 1'
#
loop_
_entity.id
_entity.type
_entity.pdbx_description
1 polymer ?
#
loop_
_entity_poly.entity_id
_entity_poly.type
_entity_poly.pdbx_seq_one_letter_code
_entity_poly.pdbx_strand_id
1 'polypeptide(L)'
;EKKRIRNNFGTRESILKEPDLLSIQINSFNSFIQEGVTEKKDIGLHSVFKSVFPITALNGYAEIEYVDYELQEPKYNVKECKLRGVTYAATLQVKLNLVLFDKNGSTLKKKRREKQIIEESVYLGQLPLMTDTGTFVINGTERVVVSQLHRSPGVIFEHDKGKTHSSGKILFSSRIIPYRGSWLDFEFDHHEHLFVRIDRRRKLPVTTLLRSMGMSTNEIIDTFFDHIVVKLNSKSCELAIKAERLKGIIAEFDVKIGKDIIVEKGRRITARHVKILDAAKVDSLNVPIEYLLGKVVSADVIDTDTGEILLNANSLITEELIEVLITAKIKKLNIIFINDAENGIYISDTLRLDELQTEIEARMSIYHVMRPGEPATEDAVNTLFSNLFFNNDRYDLSRVGRMKLNRRLGMTSEAGEHVLTHDDIINVIKKLIDIKNGHDVVDDVDTLANRRVRAIGEMIENQFRIGLIRVEKAVKEGLNLAETDELTPQDLINSKPVSAAVREFFGSSQLSQFMDQVNPLSGVTHKRRISALGPGGLTRERAGFEVRDVHPSHYGRLCPIETPEGPNIGLINTLAVYARTNDYGFLETPYQVVKNGLVTKEIIYVSAIDEINHTIATANSTVDSKGYLVDDLVSGRHKNEFVLVDKSEVTLIDIDSKQISSVAASLIPFLEHDDANRALMGSNMQRQAVPVLRAEKPLVGTGIERVVATDSRVCVIADHDGVVET
;
A
#
# COMPACT_ATOMS: atom_id res chain seq x y z
N GLU A 1 -36.87 -6.81 44.77
CA GLU A 1 -36.09 -5.67 44.30
C GLU A 1 -36.93 -4.81 43.36
N LYS A 2 -37.07 -3.52 43.67
CA LYS A 2 -37.77 -2.58 42.76
C LYS A 2 -36.90 -2.44 41.49
N LYS A 3 -37.35 -3.00 40.37
CA LYS A 3 -36.73 -2.78 39.06
C LYS A 3 -36.82 -1.29 38.75
N ARG A 4 -35.68 -0.61 38.53
CA ARG A 4 -35.66 0.75 38.01
C ARG A 4 -36.26 0.75 36.60
N ILE A 5 -37.32 1.49 36.41
CA ILE A 5 -37.92 1.74 35.08
C ILE A 5 -37.14 2.92 34.50
N ARG A 6 -36.54 2.71 33.32
CA ARG A 6 -35.84 3.76 32.60
C ARG A 6 -36.72 4.32 31.49
N ASN A 7 -36.71 5.63 31.38
CA ASN A 7 -37.32 6.32 30.26
C ASN A 7 -36.35 6.32 29.09
N ASN A 8 -36.82 5.98 27.91
CA ASN A 8 -36.07 6.07 26.68
C ASN A 8 -36.31 7.42 26.02
N PHE A 9 -35.31 8.29 25.97
CA PHE A 9 -35.34 9.59 25.30
C PHE A 9 -34.83 9.53 23.85
N GLY A 10 -34.51 8.35 23.33
CA GLY A 10 -34.08 8.19 21.94
C GLY A 10 -35.19 8.58 20.97
N THR A 11 -34.87 9.46 20.04
CA THR A 11 -35.80 9.96 19.00
C THR A 11 -35.71 9.17 17.70
N ARG A 12 -34.70 8.32 17.55
CA ARG A 12 -34.47 7.52 16.35
C ARG A 12 -34.24 6.06 16.70
N GLU A 13 -34.78 5.18 15.85
CA GLU A 13 -34.46 3.75 15.93
C GLU A 13 -33.05 3.48 15.37
N SER A 14 -32.40 2.51 15.95
CA SER A 14 -31.10 2.05 15.44
C SER A 14 -31.30 1.35 14.09
N ILE A 15 -30.63 1.82 13.05
CA ILE A 15 -30.72 1.27 11.70
C ILE A 15 -29.89 -0.02 11.58
N LEU A 16 -28.73 -0.03 12.23
CA LEU A 16 -27.79 -1.16 12.25
C LEU A 16 -27.44 -1.49 13.69
N LYS A 17 -27.48 -2.76 14.02
CA LYS A 17 -26.98 -3.26 15.30
C LYS A 17 -25.44 -3.11 15.33
N GLU A 18 -24.91 -2.77 16.49
CA GLU A 18 -23.47 -2.70 16.71
C GLU A 18 -22.84 -4.07 16.41
N PRO A 19 -21.70 -4.10 15.67
CA PRO A 19 -20.96 -5.34 15.45
C PRO A 19 -20.35 -5.86 16.76
N ASP A 20 -19.96 -7.13 16.78
CA ASP A 20 -19.19 -7.66 17.91
C ASP A 20 -17.92 -6.81 18.11
N LEU A 21 -17.79 -6.24 19.30
CA LEU A 21 -16.71 -5.30 19.62
C LEU A 21 -15.32 -5.95 19.58
N LEU A 22 -15.22 -7.28 19.70
CA LEU A 22 -13.97 -8.04 19.62
C LEU A 22 -13.70 -8.62 18.24
N SER A 23 -14.52 -8.31 17.25
CA SER A 23 -14.45 -8.90 15.90
C SER A 23 -13.10 -8.71 15.20
N ILE A 24 -12.44 -7.58 15.40
CA ILE A 24 -11.13 -7.31 14.78
C ILE A 24 -10.07 -8.34 15.21
N GLN A 25 -10.07 -8.75 16.47
CA GLN A 25 -9.15 -9.76 16.99
C GLN A 25 -9.55 -11.16 16.54
N ILE A 26 -10.79 -11.52 16.78
CA ILE A 26 -11.31 -12.88 16.57
C ILE A 26 -11.34 -13.23 15.09
N ASN A 27 -11.86 -12.36 14.24
CA ASN A 27 -11.96 -12.62 12.81
C ASN A 27 -10.57 -12.74 12.17
N SER A 28 -9.64 -11.88 12.56
CA SER A 28 -8.26 -11.92 12.05
C SER A 28 -7.57 -13.25 12.37
N PHE A 29 -7.69 -13.71 13.63
CA PHE A 29 -7.07 -14.95 14.04
C PHE A 29 -7.73 -16.18 13.42
N ASN A 30 -9.05 -16.21 13.32
CA ASN A 30 -9.78 -17.30 12.68
C ASN A 30 -9.45 -17.40 11.18
N SER A 31 -9.29 -16.27 10.50
CA SER A 31 -8.84 -16.24 9.11
C SER A 31 -7.40 -16.76 8.95
N PHE A 32 -6.55 -16.53 9.93
CA PHE A 32 -5.19 -17.04 9.93
C PHE A 32 -5.15 -18.56 10.09
N ILE A 33 -5.89 -19.11 11.08
CA ILE A 33 -5.89 -20.55 11.39
C ILE A 33 -6.74 -21.37 10.42
N GLN A 34 -7.89 -20.87 10.00
CA GLN A 34 -8.88 -21.58 9.17
C GLN A 34 -9.24 -22.96 9.74
N GLU A 35 -9.47 -23.05 11.04
CA GLU A 35 -9.83 -24.30 11.73
C GLU A 35 -11.21 -24.79 11.28
N GLY A 36 -11.35 -26.10 11.06
CA GLY A 36 -12.63 -26.73 10.68
C GLY A 36 -13.10 -26.48 9.25
N VAL A 37 -12.29 -25.86 8.42
CA VAL A 37 -12.60 -25.62 7.00
C VAL A 37 -12.03 -26.75 6.16
N THR A 38 -12.88 -27.43 5.38
CA THR A 38 -12.48 -28.54 4.51
C THR A 38 -11.63 -28.09 3.31
N GLU A 39 -12.00 -26.96 2.71
CA GLU A 39 -11.20 -26.32 1.65
C GLU A 39 -10.64 -25.00 2.16
N LYS A 40 -9.37 -24.99 2.51
CA LYS A 40 -8.70 -23.81 3.02
C LYS A 40 -8.46 -22.80 1.89
N LYS A 41 -8.81 -21.56 2.16
CA LYS A 41 -8.49 -20.44 1.25
C LYS A 41 -7.00 -20.15 1.28
N ASP A 42 -6.50 -19.56 0.21
CA ASP A 42 -5.08 -19.17 0.08
C ASP A 42 -4.76 -17.88 0.86
N ILE A 43 -5.01 -17.94 2.17
CA ILE A 43 -4.76 -16.88 3.15
C ILE A 43 -4.18 -17.48 4.44
N GLY A 44 -3.55 -16.65 5.26
CA GLY A 44 -3.04 -17.02 6.57
C GLY A 44 -1.97 -18.10 6.52
N LEU A 45 -2.08 -19.07 7.42
CA LEU A 45 -1.09 -20.14 7.59
C LEU A 45 -0.95 -21.02 6.34
N HIS A 46 -2.06 -21.30 5.66
CA HIS A 46 -2.05 -22.06 4.41
C HIS A 46 -1.26 -21.38 3.30
N SER A 47 -1.45 -20.07 3.14
CA SER A 47 -0.68 -19.24 2.20
C SER A 47 0.81 -19.24 2.50
N VAL A 48 1.20 -19.18 3.78
CA VAL A 48 2.60 -19.23 4.20
C VAL A 48 3.24 -20.55 3.78
N PHE A 49 2.60 -21.66 4.03
CA PHE A 49 3.10 -22.97 3.60
C PHE A 49 3.24 -23.07 2.10
N LYS A 50 2.24 -22.64 1.35
CA LYS A 50 2.30 -22.64 -0.13
C LYS A 50 3.39 -21.74 -0.69
N SER A 51 3.75 -20.66 0.00
CA SER A 51 4.81 -19.76 -0.45
C SER A 51 6.21 -20.29 -0.24
N VAL A 52 6.40 -21.14 0.78
CA VAL A 52 7.70 -21.75 1.11
C VAL A 52 7.88 -23.08 0.41
N PHE A 53 6.85 -23.92 0.39
CA PHE A 53 6.87 -25.20 -0.30
C PHE A 53 6.39 -25.05 -1.77
N PRO A 54 6.87 -25.88 -2.69
CA PRO A 54 7.78 -27.01 -2.53
C PRO A 54 9.24 -26.59 -2.32
N ILE A 55 10.00 -27.38 -1.54
CA ILE A 55 11.44 -27.21 -1.33
C ILE A 55 12.15 -28.25 -2.17
N THR A 56 12.93 -27.77 -3.15
CA THR A 56 13.64 -28.63 -4.11
C THR A 56 15.13 -28.66 -3.77
N ALA A 57 15.73 -29.86 -3.82
CA ALA A 57 17.18 -30.01 -3.70
C ALA A 57 17.91 -29.37 -4.88
N LEU A 58 19.11 -28.84 -4.69
CA LEU A 58 19.93 -28.24 -5.77
C LEU A 58 20.22 -29.21 -6.92
N ASN A 59 20.37 -30.48 -6.62
CA ASN A 59 20.58 -31.54 -7.58
C ASN A 59 19.27 -31.99 -8.28
N GLY A 60 18.13 -31.54 -7.83
CA GLY A 60 16.81 -31.82 -8.39
C GLY A 60 16.30 -33.27 -8.21
N TYR A 61 16.92 -34.07 -7.35
CA TYR A 61 16.53 -35.47 -7.13
C TYR A 61 15.50 -35.68 -6.01
N ALA A 62 15.29 -34.69 -5.18
CA ALA A 62 14.33 -34.74 -4.11
C ALA A 62 13.56 -33.43 -3.99
N GLU A 63 12.31 -33.52 -3.65
CA GLU A 63 11.42 -32.37 -3.45
C GLU A 63 10.47 -32.68 -2.27
N ILE A 64 10.27 -31.68 -1.40
CA ILE A 64 9.29 -31.78 -0.32
C ILE A 64 8.10 -30.91 -0.70
N GLU A 65 6.94 -31.53 -0.82
CA GLU A 65 5.68 -30.87 -1.11
C GLU A 65 4.82 -30.74 0.15
N TYR A 66 4.11 -29.62 0.23
CA TYR A 66 3.12 -29.38 1.28
C TYR A 66 1.76 -29.85 0.81
N VAL A 67 1.04 -30.57 1.68
CA VAL A 67 -0.33 -31.07 1.42
C VAL A 67 -1.34 -30.28 2.24
N ASP A 68 -1.26 -30.37 3.57
CA ASP A 68 -2.19 -29.71 4.48
C ASP A 68 -1.56 -29.61 5.89
N TYR A 69 -2.23 -28.88 6.79
CA TYR A 69 -1.87 -28.84 8.21
C TYR A 69 -3.09 -29.08 9.09
N GLU A 70 -2.82 -29.54 10.29
CA GLU A 70 -3.80 -29.83 11.32
C GLU A 70 -3.33 -29.30 12.68
N LEU A 71 -4.25 -28.70 13.42
CA LEU A 71 -4.04 -28.30 14.80
C LEU A 71 -4.67 -29.35 15.72
N GLN A 72 -3.88 -29.91 16.60
CA GLN A 72 -4.37 -30.84 17.61
C GLN A 72 -5.02 -30.09 18.77
N GLU A 73 -5.95 -30.73 19.49
CA GLU A 73 -6.54 -30.15 20.68
C GLU A 73 -5.46 -29.72 21.69
N PRO A 74 -5.62 -28.58 22.37
CA PRO A 74 -4.72 -28.15 23.41
C PRO A 74 -4.66 -29.13 24.56
N LYS A 75 -3.47 -29.38 25.08
CA LYS A 75 -3.27 -30.32 26.21
C LYS A 75 -3.95 -29.85 27.50
N TYR A 76 -4.00 -28.53 27.72
CA TYR A 76 -4.59 -27.90 28.89
C TYR A 76 -5.62 -26.86 28.46
N ASN A 77 -6.67 -26.69 29.26
CA ASN A 77 -7.61 -25.60 29.05
C ASN A 77 -7.03 -24.24 29.51
N VAL A 78 -7.73 -23.15 29.23
CA VAL A 78 -7.26 -21.79 29.55
C VAL A 78 -7.04 -21.60 31.06
N LYS A 79 -7.94 -22.13 31.89
CA LYS A 79 -7.82 -22.02 33.37
C LYS A 79 -6.61 -22.80 33.90
N GLU A 80 -6.40 -24.01 33.42
CA GLU A 80 -5.23 -24.81 33.78
C GLU A 80 -3.92 -24.18 33.33
N CYS A 81 -3.87 -23.58 32.14
CA CYS A 81 -2.69 -22.89 31.68
C CYS A 81 -2.33 -21.69 32.57
N LYS A 82 -3.32 -20.94 33.01
CA LYS A 82 -3.09 -19.83 33.96
C LYS A 82 -2.57 -20.29 35.31
N LEU A 83 -3.14 -21.40 35.85
CA LEU A 83 -2.73 -21.97 37.14
C LEU A 83 -1.32 -22.58 37.07
N ARG A 84 -0.99 -23.24 35.97
CA ARG A 84 0.31 -23.90 35.79
C ARG A 84 1.42 -22.99 35.29
N GLY A 85 1.08 -21.76 34.87
CA GLY A 85 2.04 -20.84 34.29
C GLY A 85 2.57 -21.23 32.90
N VAL A 86 1.78 -21.97 32.12
CA VAL A 86 2.13 -22.42 30.77
C VAL A 86 1.35 -21.68 29.69
N THR A 87 1.79 -21.82 28.45
CA THR A 87 1.14 -21.20 27.30
C THR A 87 -0.03 -22.05 26.80
N TYR A 88 -1.17 -21.41 26.55
CA TYR A 88 -2.31 -22.04 25.88
C TYR A 88 -2.03 -22.14 24.39
N ALA A 89 -1.63 -23.33 23.93
CA ALA A 89 -1.21 -23.58 22.57
C ALA A 89 -1.67 -24.95 22.07
N ALA A 90 -1.86 -25.02 20.76
CA ALA A 90 -2.13 -26.28 20.06
C ALA A 90 -0.87 -26.79 19.36
N THR A 91 -0.72 -28.09 19.26
CA THR A 91 0.33 -28.73 18.48
C THR A 91 0.01 -28.62 16.99
N LEU A 92 0.93 -28.04 16.22
CA LEU A 92 0.82 -27.95 14.78
C LEU A 92 1.48 -29.15 14.11
N GLN A 93 0.72 -29.88 13.33
CA GLN A 93 1.21 -30.95 12.47
C GLN A 93 0.98 -30.58 11.00
N VAL A 94 1.99 -30.84 10.20
CA VAL A 94 1.96 -30.54 8.75
C VAL A 94 2.12 -31.84 7.98
N LYS A 95 1.22 -32.08 7.03
CA LYS A 95 1.30 -33.23 6.12
C LYS A 95 2.19 -32.85 4.94
N LEU A 96 3.26 -33.59 4.76
CA LEU A 96 4.26 -33.36 3.74
C LEU A 96 4.50 -34.61 2.92
N ASN A 97 4.79 -34.42 1.64
CA ASN A 97 5.21 -35.49 0.73
C ASN A 97 6.69 -35.27 0.36
N LEU A 98 7.52 -36.23 0.66
CA LEU A 98 8.87 -36.29 0.12
C LEU A 98 8.83 -37.09 -1.17
N VAL A 99 9.06 -36.41 -2.29
CA VAL A 99 9.10 -37.01 -3.63
C VAL A 99 10.56 -37.19 -4.05
N LEU A 100 10.94 -38.43 -4.32
CA LEU A 100 12.24 -38.80 -4.82
C LEU A 100 12.16 -39.08 -6.33
N PHE A 101 13.06 -38.48 -7.11
CA PHE A 101 13.12 -38.64 -8.56
C PHE A 101 14.26 -39.57 -8.98
N ASP A 102 14.11 -40.22 -10.13
CA ASP A 102 15.11 -41.13 -10.66
C ASP A 102 16.36 -40.41 -11.14
N LYS A 103 17.55 -40.87 -10.70
CA LYS A 103 18.86 -40.29 -11.06
C LYS A 103 19.23 -40.47 -12.55
N ASN A 104 18.57 -41.38 -13.26
CA ASN A 104 18.92 -41.77 -14.63
C ASN A 104 18.08 -41.09 -15.74
N GLY A 105 17.25 -40.09 -15.40
CA GLY A 105 16.46 -39.36 -16.38
C GLY A 105 17.29 -38.27 -17.08
N SER A 106 17.49 -38.42 -18.40
CA SER A 106 18.20 -37.45 -19.23
C SER A 106 17.64 -36.02 -19.11
N THR A 107 18.53 -35.05 -19.13
CA THR A 107 18.40 -33.59 -18.97
C THR A 107 17.50 -32.85 -19.98
N LEU A 108 16.68 -33.53 -20.75
CA LEU A 108 15.72 -32.95 -21.69
C LEU A 108 14.32 -32.91 -21.08
N LYS A 109 13.80 -31.72 -20.82
CA LYS A 109 12.44 -31.24 -20.50
C LYS A 109 11.22 -32.23 -20.65
N LYS A 110 11.33 -33.49 -20.24
CA LYS A 110 10.22 -34.44 -20.21
C LYS A 110 10.09 -35.02 -18.81
N LYS A 111 8.88 -34.88 -18.24
CA LYS A 111 8.35 -35.45 -17.00
C LYS A 111 9.36 -36.28 -16.20
N ARG A 112 9.91 -35.68 -15.13
CA ARG A 112 10.68 -36.42 -14.13
C ARG A 112 9.85 -37.61 -13.67
N ARG A 113 10.40 -38.82 -13.70
CA ARG A 113 9.70 -39.99 -13.19
C ARG A 113 9.84 -40.02 -11.68
N GLU A 114 8.73 -39.98 -10.98
CA GLU A 114 8.67 -40.17 -9.54
C GLU A 114 9.07 -41.62 -9.23
N LYS A 115 10.07 -41.82 -8.37
CA LYS A 115 10.53 -43.14 -7.92
C LYS A 115 9.73 -43.57 -6.68
N GLN A 116 9.58 -42.63 -5.74
CA GLN A 116 8.93 -42.90 -4.46
C GLN A 116 8.33 -41.62 -3.90
N ILE A 117 7.14 -41.75 -3.31
CA ILE A 117 6.49 -40.68 -2.53
C ILE A 117 6.35 -41.18 -1.10
N ILE A 118 6.90 -40.45 -0.15
CA ILE A 118 6.77 -40.72 1.27
C ILE A 118 5.89 -39.62 1.88
N GLU A 119 4.66 -39.98 2.29
CA GLU A 119 3.73 -39.10 2.96
C GLU A 119 3.88 -39.24 4.48
N GLU A 120 4.08 -38.13 5.17
CA GLU A 120 4.24 -38.13 6.63
C GLU A 120 3.67 -36.85 7.24
N SER A 121 3.13 -36.98 8.48
CA SER A 121 2.73 -35.83 9.28
C SER A 121 3.87 -35.45 10.23
N VAL A 122 4.39 -34.23 10.06
CA VAL A 122 5.57 -33.74 10.78
C VAL A 122 5.14 -32.75 11.85
N TYR A 123 5.69 -32.86 13.04
CA TYR A 123 5.55 -31.89 14.12
C TYR A 123 6.32 -30.61 13.80
N LEU A 124 5.63 -29.47 13.80
CA LEU A 124 6.23 -28.16 13.48
C LEU A 124 6.23 -27.19 14.68
N GLY A 125 5.91 -27.64 15.85
CA GLY A 125 5.91 -26.84 17.07
C GLY A 125 4.52 -26.60 17.63
N GLN A 126 4.43 -25.69 18.59
CA GLN A 126 3.18 -25.28 19.22
C GLN A 126 2.82 -23.87 18.78
N LEU A 127 1.58 -23.68 18.38
CA LEU A 127 1.02 -22.39 18.00
C LEU A 127 0.11 -21.89 19.13
N PRO A 128 0.40 -20.74 19.75
CA PRO A 128 -0.50 -20.15 20.74
C PRO A 128 -1.88 -19.88 20.12
N LEU A 129 -2.92 -20.27 20.85
CA LEU A 129 -4.30 -20.09 20.44
C LEU A 129 -4.93 -18.89 21.13
N MET A 130 -5.80 -18.21 20.39
CA MET A 130 -6.64 -17.15 20.93
C MET A 130 -7.76 -17.75 21.79
N THR A 131 -7.98 -17.16 22.95
CA THR A 131 -9.12 -17.51 23.81
C THR A 131 -10.41 -16.92 23.24
N ASP A 132 -11.57 -17.36 23.74
CA ASP A 132 -12.88 -16.82 23.31
C ASP A 132 -13.01 -15.31 23.56
N THR A 133 -12.21 -14.78 24.47
CA THR A 133 -12.20 -13.35 24.81
C THR A 133 -11.25 -12.51 23.94
N GLY A 134 -10.60 -13.11 22.95
CA GLY A 134 -9.68 -12.41 22.06
C GLY A 134 -8.29 -12.14 22.64
N THR A 135 -7.88 -12.90 23.67
CA THR A 135 -6.58 -12.81 24.33
C THR A 135 -5.72 -14.06 24.10
N PHE A 136 -4.44 -13.95 24.40
CA PHE A 136 -3.51 -15.09 24.41
C PHE A 136 -2.99 -15.33 25.83
N VAL A 137 -2.88 -16.59 26.22
CA VAL A 137 -2.27 -16.97 27.50
C VAL A 137 -0.84 -17.42 27.23
N ILE A 138 0.11 -16.59 27.58
CA ILE A 138 1.54 -16.81 27.38
C ILE A 138 2.22 -16.90 28.74
N ASN A 139 2.81 -18.06 29.05
CA ASN A 139 3.43 -18.33 30.35
C ASN A 139 2.51 -18.05 31.55
N GLY A 140 1.22 -18.34 31.41
CA GLY A 140 0.20 -18.12 32.43
C GLY A 140 -0.35 -16.70 32.53
N THR A 141 0.16 -15.75 31.76
CA THR A 141 -0.32 -14.36 31.72
C THR A 141 -1.17 -14.09 30.49
N GLU A 142 -2.28 -13.37 30.63
CA GLU A 142 -3.08 -12.94 29.49
C GLU A 142 -2.42 -11.75 28.79
N ARG A 143 -2.30 -11.88 27.48
CA ARG A 143 -1.76 -10.84 26.61
C ARG A 143 -2.71 -10.50 25.49
N VAL A 144 -2.69 -9.26 25.08
CA VAL A 144 -3.40 -8.74 23.90
C VAL A 144 -2.38 -8.27 22.88
N VAL A 145 -2.53 -8.70 21.65
CA VAL A 145 -1.74 -8.18 20.52
C VAL A 145 -2.50 -7.03 19.89
N VAL A 146 -1.95 -5.83 20.02
CA VAL A 146 -2.55 -4.61 19.51
C VAL A 146 -2.35 -4.54 18.00
N SER A 147 -3.40 -4.19 17.26
CA SER A 147 -3.31 -3.97 15.81
C SER A 147 -2.40 -2.79 15.49
N GLN A 148 -1.68 -2.89 14.38
CA GLN A 148 -0.73 -1.87 13.93
C GLN A 148 -1.28 -1.10 12.75
N LEU A 149 -1.19 0.23 12.79
CA LEU A 149 -1.46 1.11 11.67
C LEU A 149 -0.13 1.47 11.00
N HIS A 150 0.06 1.06 9.75
CA HIS A 150 1.28 1.31 9.01
C HIS A 150 0.99 1.82 7.60
N ARG A 151 2.00 2.36 6.95
CA ARG A 151 1.90 2.80 5.57
C ARG A 151 1.63 1.60 4.66
N SER A 152 0.60 1.68 3.80
CA SER A 152 0.28 0.62 2.86
C SER A 152 1.41 0.40 1.86
N PRO A 153 1.72 -0.86 1.47
CA PRO A 153 2.53 -1.12 0.29
C PRO A 153 1.92 -0.48 -0.96
N GLY A 154 2.76 -0.18 -1.92
CA GLY A 154 2.35 0.45 -3.17
C GLY A 154 3.22 1.63 -3.54
N VAL A 155 2.71 2.58 -4.31
CA VAL A 155 3.42 3.79 -4.71
C VAL A 155 2.83 5.01 -4.01
N ILE A 156 3.71 5.91 -3.57
CA ILE A 156 3.35 7.19 -2.96
C ILE A 156 4.13 8.29 -3.65
N PHE A 157 3.43 9.36 -4.04
CA PHE A 157 4.01 10.57 -4.60
C PHE A 157 3.92 11.68 -3.58
N GLU A 158 5.02 12.32 -3.28
CA GLU A 158 5.12 13.37 -2.25
C GLU A 158 6.05 14.49 -2.68
N HIS A 159 6.10 15.60 -1.94
CA HIS A 159 7.05 16.67 -2.10
C HIS A 159 7.54 17.19 -0.74
N ASP A 160 8.68 17.87 -0.75
CA ASP A 160 9.35 18.37 0.46
C ASP A 160 8.79 19.71 0.99
N LYS A 161 7.78 20.27 0.35
CA LYS A 161 7.22 21.61 0.65
C LYS A 161 8.27 22.74 0.57
N GLY A 162 9.33 22.57 -0.22
CA GLY A 162 10.39 23.54 -0.41
C GLY A 162 11.37 23.67 0.77
N LYS A 163 11.37 22.74 1.71
CA LYS A 163 12.19 22.82 2.94
C LYS A 163 13.62 22.30 2.79
N THR A 164 13.87 21.43 1.81
CA THR A 164 15.16 20.73 1.68
C THR A 164 16.26 21.61 1.10
N HIS A 165 15.95 22.46 0.14
CA HIS A 165 16.92 23.33 -0.52
C HIS A 165 16.68 24.80 -0.16
N SER A 166 17.76 25.58 -0.02
CA SER A 166 17.73 26.99 0.32
C SER A 166 16.98 27.89 -0.69
N SER A 167 16.87 27.46 -1.93
CA SER A 167 16.12 28.18 -2.97
C SER A 167 14.60 28.16 -2.80
N GLY A 168 14.08 27.33 -1.90
CA GLY A 168 12.64 27.15 -1.71
C GLY A 168 11.92 26.40 -2.83
N LYS A 169 12.63 25.83 -3.80
CA LYS A 169 12.06 24.99 -4.85
C LYS A 169 11.40 23.75 -4.26
N ILE A 170 10.20 23.44 -4.74
CA ILE A 170 9.50 22.21 -4.37
C ILE A 170 10.14 21.05 -5.12
N LEU A 171 10.68 20.09 -4.37
CA LEU A 171 11.29 18.87 -4.90
C LEU A 171 10.30 17.70 -4.79
N PHE A 172 9.87 17.20 -5.92
CA PHE A 172 8.94 16.07 -5.99
C PHE A 172 9.69 14.75 -5.88
N SER A 173 9.07 13.79 -5.24
CA SER A 173 9.60 12.44 -5.08
C SER A 173 8.50 11.40 -5.16
N SER A 174 8.90 10.18 -5.49
CA SER A 174 8.04 9.01 -5.50
C SER A 174 8.72 7.88 -4.78
N ARG A 175 7.94 7.05 -4.13
CA ARG A 175 8.45 5.88 -3.42
C ARG A 175 7.60 4.68 -3.69
N ILE A 176 8.22 3.58 -4.15
CA ILE A 176 7.60 2.28 -4.25
C ILE A 176 7.98 1.49 -3.01
N ILE A 177 6.98 1.16 -2.19
CA ILE A 177 7.14 0.43 -0.96
C ILE A 177 6.57 -0.97 -1.16
N PRO A 178 7.39 -2.03 -1.13
CA PRO A 178 6.91 -3.40 -1.15
C PRO A 178 6.44 -3.83 0.25
N TYR A 179 5.66 -4.90 0.29
CA TYR A 179 5.37 -5.57 1.56
C TYR A 179 6.65 -6.22 2.14
N ARG A 180 7.47 -6.81 1.26
CA ARG A 180 8.75 -7.43 1.56
C ARG A 180 9.70 -7.23 0.38
N GLY A 181 10.85 -6.65 0.62
CA GLY A 181 11.88 -6.43 -0.41
C GLY A 181 12.50 -5.04 -0.33
N SER A 182 13.24 -4.68 -1.36
CA SER A 182 13.95 -3.41 -1.44
C SER A 182 13.04 -2.25 -1.82
N TRP A 183 13.23 -1.10 -1.18
CA TRP A 183 12.54 0.13 -1.51
C TRP A 183 13.15 0.80 -2.72
N LEU A 184 12.32 1.40 -3.56
CA LEU A 184 12.73 2.12 -4.75
C LEU A 184 12.20 3.55 -4.68
N ASP A 185 13.10 4.51 -4.55
CA ASP A 185 12.76 5.92 -4.45
C ASP A 185 13.20 6.66 -5.70
N PHE A 186 12.33 7.52 -6.24
CA PHE A 186 12.64 8.46 -7.31
C PHE A 186 12.57 9.87 -6.75
N GLU A 187 13.56 10.70 -7.02
CA GLU A 187 13.59 12.07 -6.52
C GLU A 187 14.13 13.05 -7.55
N PHE A 188 13.54 14.25 -7.60
CA PHE A 188 14.10 15.37 -8.32
C PHE A 188 15.10 16.12 -7.45
N ASP A 189 16.17 16.60 -8.02
CA ASP A 189 17.07 17.53 -7.36
C ASP A 189 16.72 19.00 -7.71
N HIS A 190 17.50 19.95 -7.15
CA HIS A 190 17.30 21.38 -7.41
C HIS A 190 17.65 21.82 -8.84
N HIS A 191 18.40 21.00 -9.58
CA HIS A 191 18.68 21.19 -11.03
C HIS A 191 17.65 20.50 -11.92
N GLU A 192 16.60 19.92 -11.35
CA GLU A 192 15.54 19.21 -12.06
C GLU A 192 15.99 17.91 -12.76
N HIS A 193 17.11 17.32 -12.30
CA HIS A 193 17.50 15.97 -12.70
C HIS A 193 16.75 14.94 -11.87
N LEU A 194 16.40 13.82 -12.47
CA LEU A 194 15.71 12.73 -11.80
C LEU A 194 16.72 11.66 -11.38
N PHE A 195 16.74 11.36 -10.08
CA PHE A 195 17.59 10.36 -9.48
C PHE A 195 16.76 9.21 -8.89
N VAL A 196 17.41 8.06 -8.77
CA VAL A 196 16.88 6.87 -8.13
C VAL A 196 17.73 6.49 -6.92
N ARG A 197 17.08 6.04 -5.84
CA ARG A 197 17.72 5.42 -4.68
C ARG A 197 17.15 4.03 -4.47
N ILE A 198 17.98 3.09 -4.21
CA ILE A 198 17.60 1.72 -3.82
C ILE A 198 17.99 1.54 -2.36
N ASP A 199 17.01 1.16 -1.51
CA ASP A 199 17.19 0.98 -0.06
C ASP A 199 17.86 2.17 0.65
N ARG A 200 17.55 3.39 0.21
CA ARG A 200 18.12 4.64 0.75
C ARG A 200 19.65 4.73 0.64
N ARG A 201 20.25 3.98 -0.27
CA ARG A 201 21.67 4.06 -0.60
C ARG A 201 21.99 5.34 -1.39
N ARG A 202 23.20 5.47 -1.86
CA ARG A 202 23.63 6.60 -2.71
C ARG A 202 22.73 6.73 -3.94
N LYS A 203 22.35 7.94 -4.30
CA LYS A 203 21.55 8.21 -5.48
C LYS A 203 22.31 7.95 -6.78
N LEU A 204 21.59 7.44 -7.76
CA LEU A 204 22.05 7.24 -9.14
C LEU A 204 21.10 7.99 -10.08
N PRO A 205 21.57 8.40 -11.28
CA PRO A 205 20.64 8.88 -12.30
C PRO A 205 19.59 7.84 -12.62
N VAL A 206 18.35 8.24 -12.83
CA VAL A 206 17.25 7.32 -13.16
C VAL A 206 17.52 6.55 -14.46
N THR A 207 18.25 7.15 -15.37
CA THR A 207 18.67 6.52 -16.63
C THR A 207 19.57 5.31 -16.44
N THR A 208 20.37 5.29 -15.37
CA THR A 208 21.15 4.10 -14.99
C THR A 208 20.23 2.90 -14.70
N LEU A 209 19.13 3.11 -13.98
CA LEU A 209 18.13 2.07 -13.75
C LEU A 209 17.44 1.65 -15.06
N LEU A 210 17.08 2.60 -15.91
CA LEU A 210 16.44 2.29 -17.20
C LEU A 210 17.36 1.50 -18.12
N ARG A 211 18.65 1.84 -18.18
CA ARG A 211 19.65 1.08 -18.92
C ARG A 211 19.85 -0.33 -18.36
N SER A 212 19.85 -0.47 -17.04
CA SER A 212 19.98 -1.77 -16.39
C SER A 212 18.82 -2.72 -16.68
N MET A 213 17.66 -2.17 -17.05
CA MET A 213 16.49 -2.93 -17.54
C MET A 213 16.56 -3.27 -19.03
N GLY A 214 17.66 -2.94 -19.72
CA GLY A 214 17.88 -3.24 -21.14
C GLY A 214 17.41 -2.16 -22.10
N MET A 215 17.08 -0.96 -21.63
CA MET A 215 16.65 0.15 -22.50
C MET A 215 17.86 0.89 -23.09
N SER A 216 17.90 1.02 -24.42
CA SER A 216 18.85 1.86 -25.12
C SER A 216 18.51 3.35 -25.01
N THR A 217 19.44 4.22 -25.36
CA THR A 217 19.19 5.68 -25.37
C THR A 217 17.99 6.05 -26.25
N ASN A 218 17.86 5.44 -27.42
CA ASN A 218 16.73 5.68 -28.32
C ASN A 218 15.42 5.22 -27.70
N GLU A 219 15.37 4.06 -27.10
CA GLU A 219 14.17 3.52 -26.44
C GLU A 219 13.75 4.38 -25.24
N ILE A 220 14.70 4.90 -24.46
CA ILE A 220 14.41 5.82 -23.35
C ILE A 220 13.76 7.09 -23.87
N ILE A 221 14.32 7.69 -24.92
CA ILE A 221 13.78 8.91 -25.52
C ILE A 221 12.40 8.65 -26.12
N ASP A 222 12.22 7.57 -26.85
CA ASP A 222 10.92 7.20 -27.47
C ASP A 222 9.83 6.93 -26.43
N THR A 223 10.21 6.44 -25.25
CA THR A 223 9.27 6.14 -24.16
C THR A 223 8.77 7.39 -23.45
N PHE A 224 9.62 8.40 -23.26
CA PHE A 224 9.30 9.58 -22.44
C PHE A 224 8.97 10.83 -23.24
N PHE A 225 9.33 10.91 -24.51
CA PHE A 225 9.15 12.09 -25.33
C PHE A 225 8.44 11.79 -26.64
N ASP A 226 7.68 12.77 -27.09
CA ASP A 226 7.14 12.81 -28.45
C ASP A 226 8.18 13.41 -29.41
N HIS A 227 8.08 13.03 -30.69
CA HIS A 227 9.00 13.47 -31.73
C HIS A 227 8.34 14.42 -32.69
N ILE A 228 9.16 15.32 -33.23
CA ILE A 228 8.80 16.16 -34.34
C ILE A 228 9.77 15.87 -35.50
N VAL A 229 9.23 15.63 -36.68
CA VAL A 229 10.01 15.49 -37.91
C VAL A 229 10.26 16.85 -38.47
N VAL A 230 11.54 17.19 -38.66
CA VAL A 230 11.99 18.45 -39.26
C VAL A 230 12.58 18.14 -40.63
N LYS A 231 12.06 18.82 -41.67
CA LYS A 231 12.67 18.80 -42.99
C LYS A 231 13.61 20.00 -43.11
N LEU A 232 14.87 19.73 -43.39
CA LEU A 232 15.92 20.73 -43.51
C LEU A 232 16.03 21.26 -44.95
N ASN A 233 16.03 22.59 -45.07
CA ASN A 233 16.41 23.31 -46.27
C ASN A 233 17.59 24.21 -45.91
N SER A 234 18.31 24.74 -46.92
CA SER A 234 19.56 25.51 -46.70
C SER A 234 19.39 26.79 -45.83
N LYS A 235 18.20 27.35 -45.71
CA LYS A 235 17.92 28.58 -44.94
C LYS A 235 16.70 28.51 -44.02
N SER A 236 15.92 27.46 -44.13
CA SER A 236 14.71 27.29 -43.36
C SER A 236 14.46 25.81 -43.07
N CYS A 237 13.64 25.52 -42.10
CA CYS A 237 13.18 24.15 -41.80
C CYS A 237 11.66 24.13 -41.74
N GLU A 238 11.11 22.99 -42.09
CA GLU A 238 9.69 22.71 -42.04
C GLU A 238 9.42 21.72 -40.87
N LEU A 239 8.64 22.17 -39.87
CA LEU A 239 8.25 21.36 -38.75
C LEU A 239 6.92 20.66 -39.05
N ALA A 240 6.90 19.34 -39.03
CA ALA A 240 5.66 18.55 -39.12
C ALA A 240 5.01 18.47 -37.72
N ILE A 241 4.14 19.42 -37.41
CA ILE A 241 3.48 19.51 -36.11
C ILE A 241 1.99 19.82 -36.27
N LYS A 242 1.15 19.13 -35.49
CA LYS A 242 -0.29 19.40 -35.42
C LYS A 242 -0.55 20.65 -34.56
N ALA A 243 -1.51 21.48 -35.00
CA ALA A 243 -1.87 22.72 -34.34
C ALA A 243 -2.26 22.55 -32.85
N GLU A 244 -2.91 21.46 -32.49
CA GLU A 244 -3.30 21.16 -31.13
C GLU A 244 -2.12 21.11 -30.15
N ARG A 245 -0.96 20.64 -30.61
CA ARG A 245 0.27 20.55 -29.79
C ARG A 245 0.91 21.90 -29.50
N LEU A 246 0.54 22.95 -30.24
CA LEU A 246 1.07 24.28 -30.06
C LEU A 246 0.37 25.09 -28.96
N LYS A 247 -0.72 24.60 -28.41
CA LYS A 247 -1.48 25.27 -27.34
C LYS A 247 -0.60 25.54 -26.11
N GLY A 248 -0.55 26.78 -25.68
CA GLY A 248 0.16 27.15 -24.45
C GLY A 248 1.67 27.46 -24.65
N ILE A 249 2.23 27.12 -25.79
CA ILE A 249 3.65 27.43 -26.13
C ILE A 249 3.82 28.90 -26.41
N ILE A 250 4.93 29.49 -25.98
CA ILE A 250 5.36 30.81 -26.39
C ILE A 250 5.99 30.67 -27.78
N ALA A 251 5.49 31.43 -28.75
CA ALA A 251 6.00 31.37 -30.11
C ALA A 251 7.46 31.87 -30.16
N GLU A 252 8.39 31.03 -30.53
CA GLU A 252 9.80 31.36 -30.74
C GLU A 252 10.03 32.02 -32.11
N PHE A 253 9.03 31.99 -32.99
CA PHE A 253 9.00 32.52 -34.33
C PHE A 253 7.60 32.98 -34.71
N ASP A 254 7.47 33.77 -35.77
CA ASP A 254 6.17 34.20 -36.27
C ASP A 254 5.42 33.04 -36.93
N VAL A 255 4.28 32.68 -36.36
CA VAL A 255 3.38 31.63 -36.90
C VAL A 255 2.52 32.25 -38.01
N LYS A 256 2.70 31.78 -39.25
CA LYS A 256 2.06 32.35 -40.46
C LYS A 256 1.19 31.29 -41.16
N ILE A 257 0.07 31.76 -41.71
CA ILE A 257 -0.71 31.02 -42.72
C ILE A 257 -0.61 31.79 -44.02
N GLY A 258 0.18 31.29 -45.00
CA GLY A 258 0.49 32.02 -46.19
C GLY A 258 1.28 33.29 -45.91
N LYS A 259 0.65 34.47 -46.11
CA LYS A 259 1.25 35.80 -45.84
C LYS A 259 0.80 36.41 -44.51
N ASP A 260 -0.21 35.88 -43.88
CA ASP A 260 -0.80 36.44 -42.66
C ASP A 260 -0.13 35.88 -41.40
N ILE A 261 0.29 36.77 -40.50
CA ILE A 261 0.88 36.43 -39.22
C ILE A 261 -0.28 36.17 -38.23
N ILE A 262 -0.41 34.92 -37.73
CA ILE A 262 -1.43 34.54 -36.76
C ILE A 262 -0.96 34.82 -35.33
N VAL A 263 0.31 34.50 -35.03
CA VAL A 263 0.95 34.74 -33.73
C VAL A 263 2.33 35.33 -33.96
N GLU A 264 2.59 36.47 -33.34
CA GLU A 264 3.91 37.11 -33.39
C GLU A 264 4.88 36.41 -32.43
N LYS A 265 6.18 36.45 -32.75
CA LYS A 265 7.25 35.97 -31.89
C LYS A 265 7.13 36.55 -30.47
N GLY A 266 7.26 35.69 -29.45
CA GLY A 266 7.18 36.05 -28.05
C GLY A 266 5.77 36.06 -27.46
N ARG A 267 4.73 35.82 -28.25
CA ARG A 267 3.36 35.69 -27.75
C ARG A 267 2.97 34.23 -27.51
N ARG A 268 2.11 33.99 -26.48
CA ARG A 268 1.59 32.66 -26.19
C ARG A 268 0.52 32.25 -27.20
N ILE A 269 0.62 31.03 -27.71
CA ILE A 269 -0.38 30.41 -28.59
C ILE A 269 -1.59 30.00 -27.78
N THR A 270 -2.73 30.64 -28.04
CA THR A 270 -3.99 30.37 -27.32
C THR A 270 -4.86 29.36 -28.08
N ALA A 271 -5.88 28.83 -27.38
CA ALA A 271 -6.86 27.94 -27.99
C ALA A 271 -7.56 28.55 -29.23
N ARG A 272 -7.70 29.89 -29.29
CA ARG A 272 -8.25 30.61 -30.44
C ARG A 272 -7.32 30.49 -31.65
N HIS A 273 -6.02 30.67 -31.45
CA HIS A 273 -5.01 30.50 -32.49
C HIS A 273 -4.95 29.09 -33.02
N VAL A 274 -5.06 28.09 -32.11
CA VAL A 274 -5.10 26.66 -32.48
C VAL A 274 -6.32 26.36 -33.39
N LYS A 275 -7.51 26.89 -33.06
CA LYS A 275 -8.72 26.73 -33.88
C LYS A 275 -8.56 27.35 -35.28
N ILE A 276 -7.86 28.49 -35.40
CA ILE A 276 -7.59 29.13 -36.68
C ILE A 276 -6.65 28.26 -37.52
N LEU A 277 -5.60 27.70 -36.90
CA LEU A 277 -4.64 26.81 -37.55
C LEU A 277 -5.29 25.47 -37.99
N ASP A 278 -6.14 24.92 -37.18
CA ASP A 278 -6.91 23.69 -37.50
C ASP A 278 -7.89 23.91 -38.66
N ALA A 279 -8.59 25.04 -38.65
CA ALA A 279 -9.51 25.39 -39.72
C ALA A 279 -8.79 25.57 -41.07
N ALA A 280 -7.54 26.01 -41.04
CA ALA A 280 -6.68 26.16 -42.21
C ALA A 280 -5.95 24.85 -42.59
N LYS A 281 -6.15 23.75 -41.86
CA LYS A 281 -5.49 22.42 -42.05
C LYS A 281 -3.97 22.55 -42.19
N VAL A 282 -3.34 23.31 -41.26
CA VAL A 282 -1.90 23.48 -41.23
C VAL A 282 -1.26 22.28 -40.52
N ASP A 283 -0.64 21.40 -41.30
CA ASP A 283 0.07 20.21 -40.81
C ASP A 283 1.58 20.43 -40.69
N SER A 284 2.09 21.57 -41.19
CA SER A 284 3.50 21.91 -41.10
C SER A 284 3.72 23.41 -40.96
N LEU A 285 4.79 23.80 -40.29
CA LEU A 285 5.19 25.20 -40.09
C LEU A 285 6.59 25.43 -40.62
N ASN A 286 6.76 26.50 -41.41
CA ASN A 286 8.08 26.98 -41.83
C ASN A 286 8.69 27.84 -40.73
N VAL A 287 9.88 27.48 -40.28
CA VAL A 287 10.63 28.20 -39.26
C VAL A 287 12.04 28.51 -39.72
N PRO A 288 12.69 29.55 -39.16
CA PRO A 288 14.11 29.80 -39.41
C PRO A 288 14.97 28.65 -38.93
N ILE A 289 16.11 28.42 -39.57
CA ILE A 289 17.00 27.31 -39.15
C ILE A 289 17.56 27.53 -37.75
N GLU A 290 17.65 28.78 -37.30
CA GLU A 290 18.04 29.14 -35.93
C GLU A 290 17.11 28.60 -34.85
N TYR A 291 15.88 28.20 -35.18
CA TYR A 291 14.96 27.52 -34.26
C TYR A 291 15.52 26.20 -33.73
N LEU A 292 16.37 25.54 -34.52
CA LEU A 292 16.99 24.28 -34.13
C LEU A 292 18.07 24.45 -33.06
N LEU A 293 18.56 25.67 -32.81
CA LEU A 293 19.56 25.94 -31.77
C LEU A 293 19.00 25.57 -30.38
N GLY A 294 19.75 24.75 -29.65
CA GLY A 294 19.35 24.28 -28.31
C GLY A 294 18.26 23.22 -28.30
N LYS A 295 17.77 22.77 -29.44
CA LYS A 295 16.87 21.61 -29.52
C LYS A 295 17.67 20.32 -29.40
N VAL A 296 16.99 19.23 -28.98
CA VAL A 296 17.58 17.92 -28.72
C VAL A 296 17.17 16.96 -29.84
N VAL A 297 18.13 16.23 -30.38
CA VAL A 297 17.89 15.20 -31.40
C VAL A 297 17.32 13.95 -30.74
N SER A 298 16.24 13.39 -31.29
CA SER A 298 15.58 12.21 -30.71
C SER A 298 16.16 10.87 -31.17
N ALA A 299 16.86 10.85 -32.30
CA ALA A 299 17.45 9.64 -32.86
C ALA A 299 18.84 9.96 -33.48
N ASP A 300 19.66 8.94 -33.62
CA ASP A 300 20.96 9.10 -34.27
C ASP A 300 20.79 9.61 -35.70
N VAL A 301 21.57 10.61 -36.05
CA VAL A 301 21.62 11.16 -37.40
C VAL A 301 22.82 10.58 -38.12
N ILE A 302 22.54 9.82 -39.18
CA ILE A 302 23.55 9.09 -39.97
C ILE A 302 23.72 9.82 -41.33
N ASP A 303 24.96 10.02 -41.71
CA ASP A 303 25.27 10.49 -43.07
C ASP A 303 24.91 9.40 -44.08
N THR A 304 24.03 9.73 -45.02
CA THR A 304 23.56 8.79 -46.06
C THR A 304 24.64 8.40 -47.07
N ASP A 305 25.68 9.19 -47.20
CA ASP A 305 26.75 8.95 -48.16
C ASP A 305 27.95 8.18 -47.57
N THR A 306 28.30 8.45 -46.31
CA THR A 306 29.45 7.82 -45.63
C THR A 306 29.07 6.75 -44.62
N GLY A 307 27.82 6.74 -44.12
CA GLY A 307 27.36 5.86 -43.08
C GLY A 307 27.88 6.19 -41.66
N GLU A 308 28.54 7.35 -41.49
CA GLU A 308 28.99 7.83 -40.21
C GLU A 308 27.86 8.48 -39.39
N ILE A 309 27.91 8.34 -38.08
CA ILE A 309 26.97 8.99 -37.16
C ILE A 309 27.43 10.43 -36.94
N LEU A 310 26.66 11.40 -37.46
CA LEU A 310 26.94 12.81 -37.28
C LEU A 310 26.53 13.36 -35.93
N LEU A 311 25.38 12.91 -35.44
CA LEU A 311 24.81 13.25 -34.13
C LEU A 311 24.28 12.00 -33.48
N ASN A 312 24.66 11.79 -32.22
CA ASN A 312 24.05 10.76 -31.38
C ASN A 312 22.69 11.23 -30.85
N ALA A 313 21.79 10.29 -30.59
CA ALA A 313 20.53 10.57 -29.90
C ALA A 313 20.79 11.35 -28.59
N ASN A 314 19.87 12.25 -28.23
CA ASN A 314 19.98 13.15 -27.08
C ASN A 314 21.09 14.21 -27.12
N SER A 315 21.66 14.48 -28.26
CA SER A 315 22.62 15.58 -28.46
C SER A 315 21.92 16.92 -28.65
N LEU A 316 22.48 17.97 -28.04
CA LEU A 316 22.03 19.34 -28.28
C LEU A 316 22.53 19.84 -29.66
N ILE A 317 21.68 20.49 -30.39
CA ILE A 317 22.02 21.07 -31.68
C ILE A 317 22.72 22.45 -31.44
N THR A 318 23.95 22.58 -31.88
CA THR A 318 24.75 23.80 -31.84
C THR A 318 24.87 24.40 -33.23
N GLU A 319 25.36 25.68 -33.36
CA GLU A 319 25.58 26.32 -34.65
C GLU A 319 26.52 25.51 -35.54
N GLU A 320 27.60 24.97 -34.96
CA GLU A 320 28.58 24.15 -35.69
C GLU A 320 27.93 22.87 -36.26
N LEU A 321 27.06 22.23 -35.47
CA LEU A 321 26.35 21.01 -35.88
C LEU A 321 25.31 21.29 -36.97
N ILE A 322 24.68 22.48 -36.98
CA ILE A 322 23.80 22.89 -38.05
C ILE A 322 24.56 23.03 -39.39
N GLU A 323 25.74 23.59 -39.36
CA GLU A 323 26.62 23.69 -40.55
C GLU A 323 27.00 22.32 -41.06
N VAL A 324 27.36 21.40 -40.18
CA VAL A 324 27.66 19.99 -40.52
C VAL A 324 26.47 19.29 -41.15
N LEU A 325 25.26 19.47 -40.60
CA LEU A 325 24.03 18.88 -41.15
C LEU A 325 23.69 19.41 -42.55
N ILE A 326 23.88 20.73 -42.75
CA ILE A 326 23.65 21.31 -44.07
C ILE A 326 24.70 20.82 -45.09
N THR A 327 25.95 20.71 -44.69
CA THR A 327 27.05 20.23 -45.55
C THR A 327 26.85 18.79 -45.96
N ALA A 328 26.38 17.95 -45.02
CA ALA A 328 26.06 16.55 -45.25
C ALA A 328 24.74 16.33 -46.04
N LYS A 329 24.00 17.40 -46.41
CA LYS A 329 22.73 17.37 -47.12
C LYS A 329 21.66 16.51 -46.48
N ILE A 330 21.59 16.51 -45.15
CA ILE A 330 20.57 15.80 -44.38
C ILE A 330 19.21 16.43 -44.66
N LYS A 331 18.24 15.63 -45.14
CA LYS A 331 16.90 16.13 -45.49
C LYS A 331 15.89 16.07 -44.38
N LYS A 332 16.04 15.11 -43.46
CA LYS A 332 15.12 14.88 -42.36
C LYS A 332 15.89 14.72 -41.05
N LEU A 333 15.34 15.31 -40.01
CA LEU A 333 15.86 15.23 -38.64
C LEU A 333 14.69 15.03 -37.67
N ASN A 334 14.83 14.18 -36.69
CA ASN A 334 13.85 14.04 -35.65
C ASN A 334 14.35 14.77 -34.40
N ILE A 335 13.54 15.66 -33.87
CA ILE A 335 13.81 16.36 -32.62
C ILE A 335 12.77 16.01 -31.56
N ILE A 336 13.15 16.14 -30.30
CA ILE A 336 12.25 15.94 -29.17
C ILE A 336 11.28 17.15 -29.12
N PHE A 337 9.98 16.85 -29.00
CA PHE A 337 8.98 17.86 -28.73
C PHE A 337 8.98 18.20 -27.23
N ILE A 338 9.26 19.48 -26.93
CA ILE A 338 9.26 20.01 -25.58
C ILE A 338 8.24 21.15 -25.53
N ASN A 339 7.31 21.01 -24.59
CA ASN A 339 6.42 22.11 -24.21
C ASN A 339 6.69 22.42 -22.74
N ASP A 340 7.33 23.54 -22.46
CA ASP A 340 7.70 23.94 -21.10
C ASP A 340 6.51 24.02 -20.13
N ALA A 341 5.30 24.14 -20.65
CA ALA A 341 4.07 24.14 -19.87
C ALA A 341 3.50 22.74 -19.60
N GLU A 342 3.78 21.76 -20.45
CA GLU A 342 3.19 20.42 -20.41
C GLU A 342 4.21 19.29 -20.29
N ASN A 343 5.39 19.42 -20.91
CA ASN A 343 6.40 18.38 -20.96
C ASN A 343 7.80 18.95 -20.71
N GLY A 344 8.32 18.71 -19.52
CA GLY A 344 9.69 19.10 -19.18
C GLY A 344 10.76 18.17 -19.76
N ILE A 345 11.98 18.66 -19.88
CA ILE A 345 13.14 17.95 -20.47
C ILE A 345 13.90 17.06 -19.48
N TYR A 346 13.36 16.79 -18.32
CA TYR A 346 14.05 16.19 -17.15
C TYR A 346 14.84 14.92 -17.46
N ILE A 347 14.25 13.97 -18.17
CA ILE A 347 14.89 12.69 -18.52
C ILE A 347 16.04 12.90 -19.51
N SER A 348 15.89 13.79 -20.47
CA SER A 348 16.94 14.12 -21.45
C SER A 348 18.16 14.75 -20.76
N ASP A 349 17.95 15.68 -19.82
CA ASP A 349 19.01 16.29 -19.04
C ASP A 349 19.72 15.27 -18.14
N THR A 350 18.94 14.38 -17.52
CA THR A 350 19.48 13.29 -16.70
C THR A 350 20.27 12.31 -17.55
N LEU A 351 19.83 12.01 -18.76
CA LEU A 351 20.51 11.12 -19.69
C LEU A 351 21.86 11.68 -20.14
N ARG A 352 21.99 13.01 -20.29
CA ARG A 352 23.27 13.66 -20.56
C ARG A 352 24.22 13.63 -19.37
N LEU A 353 23.71 13.62 -18.17
CA LEU A 353 24.50 13.47 -16.94
C LEU A 353 25.03 12.05 -16.75
N ASP A 354 24.36 11.04 -17.30
CA ASP A 354 24.74 9.63 -17.21
C ASP A 354 25.81 9.28 -18.23
N GLU A 355 26.99 8.90 -17.74
CA GLU A 355 28.15 8.53 -18.57
C GLU A 355 28.10 7.08 -19.09
N LEU A 356 27.20 6.25 -18.51
CA LEU A 356 27.08 4.83 -18.83
C LEU A 356 26.39 4.63 -20.18
N GLN A 357 26.83 3.63 -20.94
CA GLN A 357 26.30 3.33 -22.26
C GLN A 357 25.64 1.95 -22.37
N THR A 358 26.13 0.97 -21.62
CA THR A 358 25.70 -0.42 -21.74
C THR A 358 24.87 -0.88 -20.54
N GLU A 359 24.06 -1.92 -20.75
CA GLU A 359 23.25 -2.57 -19.70
C GLU A 359 24.12 -3.14 -18.57
N ILE A 360 25.24 -3.77 -18.93
CA ILE A 360 26.16 -4.40 -17.97
C ILE A 360 26.83 -3.34 -17.10
N GLU A 361 27.30 -2.24 -17.69
CA GLU A 361 27.88 -1.12 -16.93
C GLU A 361 26.87 -0.52 -15.93
N ALA A 362 25.62 -0.35 -16.34
CA ALA A 362 24.57 0.14 -15.48
C ALA A 362 24.28 -0.81 -14.30
N ARG A 363 24.20 -2.11 -14.57
CA ARG A 363 24.05 -3.14 -13.53
C ARG A 363 25.25 -3.20 -12.58
N MET A 364 26.45 -3.06 -13.10
CA MET A 364 27.68 -2.98 -12.29
C MET A 364 27.67 -1.75 -11.38
N SER A 365 27.24 -0.61 -11.88
CA SER A 365 27.08 0.61 -11.06
C SER A 365 26.12 0.42 -9.91
N ILE A 366 24.96 -0.21 -10.16
CA ILE A 366 24.01 -0.57 -9.11
C ILE A 366 24.62 -1.56 -8.12
N TYR A 367 25.34 -2.56 -8.60
CA TYR A 367 26.02 -3.54 -7.73
C TYR A 367 27.03 -2.88 -6.79
N HIS A 368 27.85 -1.94 -7.28
CA HIS A 368 28.80 -1.22 -6.46
C HIS A 368 28.16 -0.34 -5.39
N VAL A 369 26.98 0.22 -5.70
CA VAL A 369 26.20 0.98 -4.71
C VAL A 369 25.61 0.06 -3.64
N MET A 370 25.10 -1.11 -4.01
CA MET A 370 24.47 -2.06 -3.10
C MET A 370 25.47 -2.84 -2.26
N ARG A 371 26.63 -3.20 -2.84
CA ARG A 371 27.69 -3.99 -2.21
C ARG A 371 29.06 -3.34 -2.42
N PRO A 372 29.38 -2.27 -1.67
CA PRO A 372 30.67 -1.59 -1.79
C PRO A 372 31.83 -2.53 -1.45
N GLY A 373 32.90 -2.51 -2.26
CA GLY A 373 34.10 -3.25 -1.99
C GLY A 373 34.09 -4.74 -2.37
N GLU A 374 33.00 -5.27 -2.88
CA GLU A 374 32.95 -6.64 -3.41
C GLU A 374 33.31 -6.67 -4.90
N PRO A 375 34.02 -7.73 -5.38
CA PRO A 375 34.32 -7.88 -6.81
C PRO A 375 33.03 -8.12 -7.60
N ALA A 376 32.81 -7.33 -8.64
CA ALA A 376 31.65 -7.45 -9.52
C ALA A 376 31.93 -8.47 -10.62
N THR A 377 31.42 -9.69 -10.49
CA THR A 377 31.36 -10.67 -11.57
C THR A 377 30.05 -10.53 -12.32
N GLU A 378 30.04 -10.80 -13.61
CA GLU A 378 28.83 -10.64 -14.44
C GLU A 378 27.66 -11.45 -13.89
N ASP A 379 27.88 -12.70 -13.50
CA ASP A 379 26.84 -13.57 -12.91
C ASP A 379 26.30 -13.02 -11.58
N ALA A 380 27.20 -12.54 -10.71
CA ALA A 380 26.81 -11.97 -9.43
C ALA A 380 26.00 -10.67 -9.60
N VAL A 381 26.40 -9.82 -10.54
CA VAL A 381 25.70 -8.57 -10.88
C VAL A 381 24.30 -8.84 -11.42
N ASN A 382 24.17 -9.76 -12.38
CA ASN A 382 22.87 -10.13 -12.94
C ASN A 382 21.95 -10.78 -11.91
N THR A 383 22.47 -11.63 -11.05
CA THR A 383 21.72 -12.26 -9.97
C THR A 383 21.23 -11.24 -8.95
N LEU A 384 22.10 -10.30 -8.53
CA LEU A 384 21.70 -9.23 -7.63
C LEU A 384 20.58 -8.38 -8.23
N PHE A 385 20.74 -7.95 -9.48
CA PHE A 385 19.77 -7.10 -10.14
C PHE A 385 18.40 -7.78 -10.28
N SER A 386 18.39 -9.05 -10.68
CA SER A 386 17.13 -9.82 -10.77
C SER A 386 16.46 -10.01 -9.40
N ASN A 387 17.23 -10.16 -8.34
CA ASN A 387 16.71 -10.37 -6.99
C ASN A 387 16.18 -9.09 -6.33
N LEU A 388 16.57 -7.90 -6.82
CA LEU A 388 16.14 -6.65 -6.22
C LEU A 388 14.63 -6.43 -6.31
N PHE A 389 14.04 -6.59 -7.52
CA PHE A 389 12.65 -6.22 -7.76
C PHE A 389 11.83 -7.24 -8.56
N PHE A 390 12.48 -8.21 -9.20
CA PHE A 390 11.86 -9.06 -10.22
C PHE A 390 11.75 -10.54 -9.81
N ASN A 391 12.24 -10.91 -8.65
CA ASN A 391 12.21 -12.27 -8.15
C ASN A 391 11.18 -12.41 -7.02
N ASN A 392 10.20 -13.29 -7.18
CA ASN A 392 9.16 -13.58 -6.17
C ASN A 392 9.71 -14.04 -4.82
N ASP A 393 10.87 -14.68 -4.77
CA ASP A 393 11.47 -15.15 -3.53
C ASP A 393 12.04 -14.02 -2.67
N ARG A 394 12.39 -12.90 -3.31
CA ARG A 394 13.09 -11.77 -2.67
C ARG A 394 12.26 -10.50 -2.59
N TYR A 395 11.27 -10.36 -3.44
CA TYR A 395 10.42 -9.19 -3.55
C TYR A 395 8.96 -9.58 -3.62
N ASP A 396 8.14 -8.93 -2.81
CA ASP A 396 6.70 -9.15 -2.79
C ASP A 396 5.97 -7.82 -2.51
N LEU A 397 5.20 -7.35 -3.49
CA LEU A 397 4.31 -6.19 -3.33
C LEU A 397 3.10 -6.50 -2.47
N SER A 398 2.76 -7.77 -2.33
CA SER A 398 1.49 -8.27 -1.85
C SER A 398 0.30 -7.90 -2.75
N ARG A 399 -0.82 -8.52 -2.48
CA ARG A 399 -2.09 -8.22 -3.17
C ARG A 399 -2.53 -6.76 -2.96
N VAL A 400 -2.30 -6.23 -1.76
CA VAL A 400 -2.60 -4.84 -1.42
C VAL A 400 -1.71 -3.86 -2.18
N GLY A 401 -0.41 -4.11 -2.20
CA GLY A 401 0.55 -3.28 -2.93
C GLY A 401 0.27 -3.23 -4.42
N ARG A 402 -0.05 -4.38 -5.03
CA ARG A 402 -0.43 -4.44 -6.46
C ARG A 402 -1.71 -3.67 -6.74
N MET A 403 -2.73 -3.83 -5.93
CA MET A 403 -3.99 -3.10 -6.08
C MET A 403 -3.78 -1.59 -5.99
N LYS A 404 -3.04 -1.12 -4.99
CA LYS A 404 -2.73 0.30 -4.80
C LYS A 404 -1.92 0.88 -5.95
N LEU A 405 -0.90 0.17 -6.40
CA LEU A 405 -0.05 0.58 -7.51
C LEU A 405 -0.87 0.69 -8.81
N ASN A 406 -1.63 -0.34 -9.15
CA ASN A 406 -2.47 -0.35 -10.35
C ASN A 406 -3.50 0.78 -10.35
N ARG A 407 -4.16 0.99 -9.22
CA ARG A 407 -5.18 2.04 -9.09
C ARG A 407 -4.57 3.44 -9.25
N ARG A 408 -3.40 3.68 -8.63
CA ARG A 408 -2.73 4.99 -8.71
C ARG A 408 -2.19 5.29 -10.11
N LEU A 409 -1.68 4.29 -10.81
CA LEU A 409 -1.13 4.42 -12.16
C LEU A 409 -2.17 4.24 -13.26
N GLY A 410 -3.41 3.86 -12.93
CA GLY A 410 -4.46 3.57 -13.92
C GLY A 410 -4.18 2.33 -14.78
N MET A 411 -3.44 1.37 -14.24
CA MET A 411 -3.11 0.11 -14.91
C MET A 411 -4.21 -0.94 -14.68
N THR A 412 -4.35 -1.85 -15.64
CA THR A 412 -5.32 -2.95 -15.59
C THR A 412 -4.66 -4.32 -15.46
N SER A 413 -3.40 -4.38 -14.99
CA SER A 413 -2.71 -5.66 -14.83
C SER A 413 -3.46 -6.56 -13.83
N GLU A 414 -3.47 -7.86 -14.11
CA GLU A 414 -4.21 -8.82 -13.29
C GLU A 414 -3.66 -8.91 -11.86
N ALA A 415 -4.53 -9.23 -10.91
CA ALA A 415 -4.27 -9.29 -9.47
C ALA A 415 -3.37 -10.47 -9.03
N GLY A 416 -2.41 -10.89 -9.84
CA GLY A 416 -1.53 -12.02 -9.57
C GLY A 416 -0.03 -11.72 -9.58
N GLU A 417 0.36 -10.55 -10.03
CA GLU A 417 1.78 -10.18 -10.12
C GLU A 417 2.26 -9.52 -8.82
N HIS A 418 3.03 -10.26 -8.04
CA HIS A 418 3.59 -9.79 -6.77
C HIS A 418 4.96 -9.10 -6.90
N VAL A 419 5.54 -9.11 -8.09
CA VAL A 419 6.82 -8.45 -8.39
C VAL A 419 6.62 -7.23 -9.26
N LEU A 420 7.58 -6.32 -9.26
CA LEU A 420 7.60 -5.20 -10.19
C LEU A 420 7.88 -5.69 -11.63
N THR A 421 7.24 -5.03 -12.58
CA THR A 421 7.55 -5.16 -14.01
C THR A 421 8.30 -3.91 -14.49
N HIS A 422 8.94 -4.00 -15.65
CA HIS A 422 9.57 -2.83 -16.27
C HIS A 422 8.54 -1.73 -16.55
N ASP A 423 7.34 -2.11 -16.97
CA ASP A 423 6.24 -1.16 -17.22
C ASP A 423 5.78 -0.43 -15.95
N ASP A 424 5.76 -1.11 -14.81
CA ASP A 424 5.44 -0.49 -13.52
C ASP A 424 6.41 0.66 -13.21
N ILE A 425 7.70 0.43 -13.35
CA ILE A 425 8.76 1.42 -13.08
C ILE A 425 8.64 2.59 -14.05
N ILE A 426 8.46 2.32 -15.33
CA ILE A 426 8.30 3.34 -16.37
C ILE A 426 7.06 4.20 -16.09
N ASN A 427 5.94 3.59 -15.72
CA ASN A 427 4.71 4.32 -15.43
C ASN A 427 4.81 5.16 -14.16
N VAL A 428 5.53 4.69 -13.14
CA VAL A 428 5.82 5.50 -11.95
C VAL A 428 6.64 6.73 -12.30
N ILE A 429 7.66 6.58 -13.12
CA ILE A 429 8.48 7.70 -13.57
C ILE A 429 7.64 8.70 -14.40
N LYS A 430 6.84 8.21 -15.33
CA LYS A 430 5.92 9.05 -16.13
C LYS A 430 4.95 9.82 -15.24
N LYS A 431 4.35 9.14 -14.26
CA LYS A 431 3.42 9.78 -13.33
C LYS A 431 4.09 10.83 -12.45
N LEU A 432 5.33 10.60 -12.02
CA LEU A 432 6.11 11.58 -11.27
C LEU A 432 6.41 12.83 -12.11
N ILE A 433 6.74 12.65 -13.39
CA ILE A 433 6.94 13.74 -14.33
C ILE A 433 5.64 14.52 -14.55
N ASP A 434 4.51 13.85 -14.71
CA ASP A 434 3.19 14.49 -14.82
C ASP A 434 2.85 15.34 -13.61
N ILE A 435 3.14 14.84 -12.39
CA ILE A 435 2.96 15.60 -11.16
C ILE A 435 3.87 16.83 -11.13
N LYS A 436 5.13 16.68 -11.51
CA LYS A 436 6.09 17.79 -11.62
C LYS A 436 5.60 18.85 -12.59
N ASN A 437 4.99 18.47 -13.71
CA ASN A 437 4.43 19.34 -14.72
C ASN A 437 3.06 19.96 -14.33
N GLY A 438 2.48 19.55 -13.21
CA GLY A 438 1.21 20.07 -12.71
C GLY A 438 -0.05 19.40 -13.27
N HIS A 439 0.09 18.27 -13.98
CA HIS A 439 -1.06 17.52 -14.54
C HIS A 439 -1.75 16.62 -13.51
N ASP A 440 -1.11 16.36 -12.39
CA ASP A 440 -1.65 15.58 -11.29
C ASP A 440 -1.18 16.14 -9.94
N VAL A 441 -1.70 15.63 -8.86
CA VAL A 441 -1.41 16.08 -7.50
C VAL A 441 -0.69 15.00 -6.71
N VAL A 442 0.09 15.43 -5.71
CA VAL A 442 0.75 14.52 -4.77
C VAL A 442 -0.26 13.84 -3.87
N ASP A 443 0.12 12.68 -3.35
CA ASP A 443 -0.70 11.92 -2.42
C ASP A 443 -0.60 12.50 -1.00
N ASP A 444 -1.68 12.39 -0.24
CA ASP A 444 -1.66 12.64 1.19
C ASP A 444 -1.25 11.34 1.90
N VAL A 445 -0.11 11.39 2.60
CA VAL A 445 0.45 10.22 3.30
C VAL A 445 -0.35 9.84 4.54
N ASP A 446 -1.01 10.81 5.17
CA ASP A 446 -1.69 10.62 6.45
C ASP A 446 -3.16 10.18 6.32
N THR A 447 -3.69 10.13 5.10
CA THR A 447 -5.03 9.60 4.86
C THR A 447 -5.11 8.10 5.14
N LEU A 448 -6.22 7.61 5.66
CA LEU A 448 -6.46 6.17 5.84
C LEU A 448 -6.60 5.40 4.51
N ALA A 449 -6.62 6.08 3.38
CA ALA A 449 -6.47 5.46 2.07
C ALA A 449 -5.03 4.94 1.81
N ASN A 450 -4.03 5.54 2.45
CA ASN A 450 -2.61 5.19 2.33
C ASN A 450 -2.05 4.53 3.59
N ARG A 451 -2.84 4.38 4.62
CA ARG A 451 -2.48 3.68 5.87
C ARG A 451 -3.43 2.52 6.10
N ARG A 452 -2.88 1.34 6.30
CA ARG A 452 -3.66 0.13 6.55
C ARG A 452 -3.42 -0.42 7.94
N VAL A 453 -4.33 -1.26 8.39
CA VAL A 453 -4.25 -1.95 9.69
C VAL A 453 -3.73 -3.36 9.48
N ARG A 454 -2.69 -3.69 10.22
CA ARG A 454 -2.16 -5.04 10.34
C ARG A 454 -2.66 -5.65 11.64
N ALA A 455 -3.57 -6.60 11.54
CA ALA A 455 -4.12 -7.29 12.69
C ALA A 455 -3.24 -8.48 13.13
N ILE A 456 -3.61 -9.14 14.21
CA ILE A 456 -2.84 -10.24 14.82
C ILE A 456 -2.56 -11.38 13.84
N GLY A 457 -3.52 -11.76 13.00
CA GLY A 457 -3.35 -12.85 12.04
C GLY A 457 -2.22 -12.60 11.06
N GLU A 458 -2.13 -11.40 10.52
CA GLU A 458 -1.06 -11.00 9.60
C GLU A 458 0.31 -10.91 10.29
N MET A 459 0.35 -10.43 11.54
CA MET A 459 1.60 -10.37 12.30
C MET A 459 2.16 -11.75 12.61
N ILE A 460 1.32 -12.70 13.02
CA ILE A 460 1.74 -14.08 13.25
C ILE A 460 2.17 -14.73 11.94
N GLU A 461 1.46 -14.50 10.86
CA GLU A 461 1.81 -14.98 9.53
C GLU A 461 3.22 -14.56 9.14
N ASN A 462 3.57 -13.30 9.34
CA ASN A 462 4.91 -12.78 9.03
C ASN A 462 6.00 -13.45 9.89
N GLN A 463 5.77 -13.62 11.18
CA GLN A 463 6.72 -14.28 12.06
C GLN A 463 6.87 -15.76 11.73
N PHE A 464 5.78 -16.42 11.40
CA PHE A 464 5.79 -17.82 10.99
C PHE A 464 6.56 -18.02 9.68
N ARG A 465 6.40 -17.10 8.74
CA ARG A 465 7.16 -17.07 7.47
C ARG A 465 8.67 -16.95 7.72
N ILE A 466 9.09 -16.07 8.62
CA ILE A 466 10.51 -15.92 8.99
C ILE A 466 11.06 -17.24 9.53
N GLY A 467 10.33 -17.90 10.40
CA GLY A 467 10.70 -19.21 10.93
C GLY A 467 10.79 -20.30 9.85
N LEU A 468 9.82 -20.34 8.93
CA LEU A 468 9.80 -21.31 7.83
C LEU A 468 10.91 -21.09 6.81
N ILE A 469 11.29 -19.86 6.52
CA ILE A 469 12.43 -19.57 5.63
C ILE A 469 13.74 -20.13 6.20
N ARG A 470 13.93 -20.06 7.52
CA ARG A 470 15.08 -20.69 8.19
C ARG A 470 15.01 -22.22 8.10
N VAL A 471 13.84 -22.80 8.26
CA VAL A 471 13.62 -24.25 8.07
C VAL A 471 13.89 -24.64 6.62
N GLU A 472 13.40 -23.89 5.65
CA GLU A 472 13.66 -24.11 4.22
C GLU A 472 15.16 -24.19 3.91
N LYS A 473 15.94 -23.23 4.44
CA LYS A 473 17.39 -23.22 4.26
C LYS A 473 18.05 -24.48 4.83
N ALA A 474 17.68 -24.88 6.04
CA ALA A 474 18.19 -26.08 6.69
C ALA A 474 17.79 -27.36 5.93
N VAL A 475 16.58 -27.42 5.42
CA VAL A 475 16.07 -28.56 4.61
C VAL A 475 16.83 -28.65 3.28
N LYS A 476 17.07 -27.54 2.60
CA LYS A 476 17.89 -27.53 1.37
C LYS A 476 19.30 -28.04 1.61
N GLU A 477 19.92 -27.62 2.69
CA GLU A 477 21.24 -28.12 3.09
C GLU A 477 21.21 -29.63 3.41
N GLY A 478 20.19 -30.09 4.13
CA GLY A 478 19.97 -31.50 4.45
C GLY A 478 19.75 -32.38 3.21
N LEU A 479 18.92 -31.95 2.28
CA LEU A 479 18.65 -32.65 1.03
C LEU A 479 19.89 -32.76 0.13
N ASN A 480 20.77 -31.75 0.16
CA ASN A 480 21.99 -31.76 -0.63
C ASN A 480 23.08 -32.67 -0.04
N LEU A 481 23.12 -32.83 1.29
CA LEU A 481 24.07 -33.69 1.98
C LEU A 481 23.63 -35.17 2.03
N ALA A 482 22.37 -35.43 1.77
CA ALA A 482 21.79 -36.76 1.90
C ALA A 482 22.16 -37.65 0.70
N GLU A 483 22.88 -38.71 0.95
CA GLU A 483 23.24 -39.74 -0.02
C GLU A 483 22.33 -40.96 0.00
N THR A 484 21.40 -41.06 0.96
CA THR A 484 20.62 -42.27 1.26
C THR A 484 19.16 -42.15 0.87
N ASP A 485 18.63 -43.23 0.30
CA ASP A 485 17.21 -43.41 -0.05
C ASP A 485 16.29 -43.63 1.21
N GLU A 486 16.82 -43.51 2.43
CA GLU A 486 16.10 -43.79 3.69
C GLU A 486 15.66 -42.53 4.45
N LEU A 487 15.75 -41.35 3.85
CA LEU A 487 15.35 -40.10 4.48
C LEU A 487 13.83 -39.97 4.61
N THR A 488 13.39 -39.51 5.77
CA THR A 488 11.99 -39.16 6.00
C THR A 488 11.81 -37.63 6.12
N PRO A 489 10.63 -37.08 5.84
CA PRO A 489 10.36 -35.66 6.06
C PRO A 489 10.63 -35.21 7.50
N GLN A 490 10.39 -36.09 8.47
CA GLN A 490 10.60 -35.81 9.89
C GLN A 490 12.08 -35.60 10.24
N ASP A 491 12.99 -36.30 9.57
CA ASP A 491 14.44 -36.18 9.80
C ASP A 491 15.00 -34.85 9.26
N LEU A 492 14.37 -34.30 8.24
CA LEU A 492 14.81 -33.09 7.56
C LEU A 492 14.28 -31.80 8.21
N ILE A 493 13.11 -31.86 8.85
CA ILE A 493 12.44 -30.66 9.35
C ILE A 493 12.69 -30.47 10.84
N ASN A 494 13.27 -29.33 11.19
CA ASN A 494 13.47 -28.90 12.56
C ASN A 494 12.43 -27.82 12.94
N SER A 495 11.65 -28.09 13.97
CA SER A 495 10.62 -27.14 14.45
C SER A 495 11.15 -25.97 15.29
N LYS A 496 12.39 -26.02 15.74
CA LYS A 496 12.97 -25.00 16.65
C LYS A 496 12.95 -23.59 16.09
N PRO A 497 13.34 -23.32 14.82
CA PRO A 497 13.33 -21.95 14.28
C PRO A 497 11.93 -21.32 14.27
N VAL A 498 10.89 -22.09 13.93
CA VAL A 498 9.50 -21.61 13.92
C VAL A 498 9.01 -21.36 15.34
N SER A 499 9.24 -22.29 16.24
CA SER A 499 8.88 -22.15 17.67
C SER A 499 9.56 -20.96 18.33
N ALA A 500 10.83 -20.71 18.00
CA ALA A 500 11.58 -19.58 18.51
C ALA A 500 11.02 -18.24 17.99
N ALA A 501 10.72 -18.14 16.68
CA ALA A 501 10.17 -16.94 16.09
C ALA A 501 8.80 -16.57 16.68
N VAL A 502 7.91 -17.55 16.84
CA VAL A 502 6.58 -17.34 17.43
C VAL A 502 6.69 -16.96 18.91
N ARG A 503 7.56 -17.61 19.67
CA ARG A 503 7.78 -17.30 21.09
C ARG A 503 8.34 -15.91 21.28
N GLU A 504 9.30 -15.50 20.48
CA GLU A 504 9.87 -14.15 20.51
C GLU A 504 8.81 -13.08 20.21
N PHE A 505 7.96 -13.32 19.23
CA PHE A 505 6.86 -12.40 18.90
C PHE A 505 5.91 -12.21 20.08
N PHE A 506 5.36 -13.28 20.65
CA PHE A 506 4.41 -13.17 21.75
C PHE A 506 5.02 -12.68 23.06
N GLY A 507 6.29 -12.96 23.29
CA GLY A 507 6.99 -12.60 24.54
C GLY A 507 7.63 -11.21 24.52
N SER A 508 8.19 -10.79 23.39
CA SER A 508 9.09 -9.62 23.31
C SER A 508 8.63 -8.53 22.35
N SER A 509 7.59 -8.76 21.55
CA SER A 509 7.09 -7.72 20.63
C SER A 509 6.48 -6.55 21.40
N GLN A 510 6.74 -5.34 20.93
CA GLN A 510 6.14 -4.10 21.47
C GLN A 510 4.61 -4.10 21.36
N LEU A 511 4.04 -4.81 20.38
CA LEU A 511 2.60 -4.89 20.15
C LEU A 511 1.91 -5.98 20.98
N SER A 512 2.66 -6.99 21.47
CA SER A 512 2.17 -7.97 22.42
C SER A 512 2.27 -7.40 23.83
N GLN A 513 1.16 -6.96 24.38
CA GLN A 513 1.09 -6.25 25.64
C GLN A 513 0.34 -7.07 26.69
N PHE A 514 0.70 -6.86 27.94
CA PHE A 514 -0.07 -7.39 29.06
C PHE A 514 -1.48 -6.76 29.05
N MET A 515 -2.52 -7.61 29.14
CA MET A 515 -3.89 -7.12 29.04
C MET A 515 -4.23 -6.20 30.24
N ASP A 516 -4.80 -5.04 29.93
CA ASP A 516 -5.38 -4.15 30.94
C ASP A 516 -6.73 -4.71 31.41
N GLN A 517 -6.80 -5.15 32.66
CA GLN A 517 -7.95 -5.85 33.25
C GLN A 517 -8.54 -5.13 34.47
N VAL A 518 -8.36 -3.84 34.63
CA VAL A 518 -8.91 -3.09 35.77
C VAL A 518 -10.44 -3.24 35.84
N ASN A 519 -11.09 -3.17 34.67
CA ASN A 519 -12.52 -3.38 34.50
C ASN A 519 -12.81 -3.98 33.11
N PRO A 520 -14.01 -4.50 32.85
CA PRO A 520 -14.35 -5.07 31.54
C PRO A 520 -14.18 -4.08 30.36
N LEU A 521 -14.46 -2.81 30.55
CA LEU A 521 -14.30 -1.79 29.53
C LEU A 521 -12.83 -1.58 29.14
N SER A 522 -11.92 -1.63 30.11
CA SER A 522 -10.48 -1.50 29.82
C SER A 522 -9.97 -2.63 28.95
N GLY A 523 -10.45 -3.86 29.18
CA GLY A 523 -10.16 -5.03 28.34
C GLY A 523 -10.69 -4.88 26.91
N VAL A 524 -11.95 -4.50 26.75
CA VAL A 524 -12.56 -4.26 25.42
C VAL A 524 -11.82 -3.17 24.64
N THR A 525 -11.54 -2.06 25.29
CA THR A 525 -10.84 -0.93 24.67
C THR A 525 -9.41 -1.31 24.27
N HIS A 526 -8.70 -2.08 25.07
CA HIS A 526 -7.35 -2.56 24.76
C HIS A 526 -7.33 -3.42 23.50
N LYS A 527 -8.31 -4.30 23.32
CA LYS A 527 -8.44 -5.17 22.14
C LYS A 527 -8.81 -4.40 20.85
N ARG A 528 -9.44 -3.25 20.99
CA ARG A 528 -9.83 -2.37 19.87
C ARG A 528 -8.82 -1.27 19.57
N ARG A 529 -7.68 -1.27 20.25
CA ARG A 529 -6.63 -0.26 20.06
C ARG A 529 -5.87 -0.49 18.76
N ILE A 530 -5.49 0.61 18.12
CA ILE A 530 -4.69 0.62 16.91
C ILE A 530 -3.48 1.52 17.16
N SER A 531 -2.29 0.94 17.10
CA SER A 531 -1.02 1.62 17.37
C SER A 531 -0.26 1.90 16.08
N ALA A 532 0.27 3.11 15.93
CA ALA A 532 1.20 3.44 14.85
C ALA A 532 2.66 3.06 15.16
N LEU A 533 2.93 2.61 16.38
CA LEU A 533 4.25 2.18 16.84
C LEU A 533 4.53 0.72 16.46
N GLY A 534 5.71 0.25 16.76
CA GLY A 534 6.11 -1.15 16.59
C GLY A 534 6.99 -1.40 15.38
N PRO A 535 7.29 -2.68 15.06
CA PRO A 535 8.15 -3.05 13.94
C PRO A 535 7.58 -2.55 12.60
N GLY A 536 8.40 -1.83 11.83
CA GLY A 536 7.97 -1.24 10.55
C GLY A 536 7.05 -0.02 10.69
N GLY A 537 6.79 0.45 11.93
CA GLY A 537 6.00 1.64 12.24
C GLY A 537 6.86 2.85 12.63
N LEU A 538 6.18 3.84 13.20
CA LEU A 538 6.80 5.08 13.66
C LEU A 538 7.49 4.91 15.02
N THR A 539 8.42 5.81 15.34
CA THR A 539 8.98 5.97 16.67
C THR A 539 8.44 7.28 17.28
N ARG A 540 8.27 7.32 18.61
CA ARG A 540 7.74 8.50 19.31
C ARG A 540 8.50 9.78 18.99
N GLU A 541 9.82 9.70 18.94
CA GLU A 541 10.72 10.84 18.77
C GLU A 541 10.71 11.37 17.33
N ARG A 542 10.43 10.50 16.35
CA ARG A 542 10.41 10.84 14.92
C ARG A 542 9.02 11.21 14.39
N ALA A 543 7.99 10.99 15.17
CA ALA A 543 6.62 11.33 14.78
C ALA A 543 6.38 12.83 14.91
N GLY A 544 6.13 13.50 13.80
CA GLY A 544 5.74 14.91 13.75
C GLY A 544 4.28 15.14 14.12
N PHE A 545 3.86 16.40 14.13
CA PHE A 545 2.48 16.77 14.41
C PHE A 545 1.50 16.23 13.36
N GLU A 546 1.87 16.19 12.10
CA GLU A 546 1.00 15.77 10.98
C GLU A 546 0.47 14.34 11.15
N VAL A 547 1.31 13.42 11.65
CA VAL A 547 0.92 12.02 11.88
C VAL A 547 0.01 11.87 13.12
N ARG A 548 0.13 12.79 14.08
CA ARG A 548 -0.64 12.78 15.33
C ARG A 548 -1.99 13.47 15.23
N ASP A 549 -2.19 14.28 14.20
CA ASP A 549 -3.42 15.03 14.00
C ASP A 549 -4.57 14.11 13.55
N VAL A 550 -5.79 14.57 13.81
CA VAL A 550 -7.00 13.93 13.30
C VAL A 550 -7.19 14.31 11.84
N HIS A 551 -7.19 13.31 10.97
CA HIS A 551 -7.43 13.49 9.54
C HIS A 551 -8.93 13.33 9.22
N PRO A 552 -9.50 14.06 8.24
CA PRO A 552 -10.91 13.87 7.84
C PRO A 552 -11.28 12.44 7.45
N SER A 553 -10.34 11.63 6.95
CA SER A 553 -10.55 10.22 6.65
C SER A 553 -10.77 9.34 7.89
N HIS A 554 -10.48 9.84 9.10
CA HIS A 554 -10.73 9.13 10.37
C HIS A 554 -12.22 9.03 10.70
N TYR A 555 -13.07 9.81 10.04
CA TYR A 555 -14.51 9.82 10.30
C TYR A 555 -15.13 8.41 10.18
N GLY A 556 -15.75 7.97 11.24
CA GLY A 556 -16.39 6.65 11.34
C GLY A 556 -15.41 5.46 11.43
N ARG A 557 -14.10 5.69 11.43
CA ARG A 557 -13.06 4.65 11.44
C ARG A 557 -12.22 4.67 12.70
N LEU A 558 -11.65 5.81 13.03
CA LEU A 558 -10.88 6.03 14.25
C LEU A 558 -11.53 7.11 15.10
N CYS A 559 -11.64 6.87 16.39
CA CYS A 559 -12.19 7.86 17.32
C CYS A 559 -11.28 9.10 17.40
N PRO A 560 -11.81 10.31 17.22
CA PRO A 560 -11.03 11.54 17.32
C PRO A 560 -10.73 11.96 18.76
N ILE A 561 -11.39 11.36 19.74
CA ILE A 561 -11.37 11.75 21.14
C ILE A 561 -10.46 10.83 21.95
N GLU A 562 -10.62 9.52 21.83
CA GLU A 562 -9.92 8.55 22.66
C GLU A 562 -8.48 8.30 22.15
N THR A 563 -7.52 8.91 22.81
CA THR A 563 -6.09 8.74 22.58
C THR A 563 -5.35 8.95 23.92
N PRO A 564 -4.18 8.33 24.16
CA PRO A 564 -3.40 8.61 25.36
C PRO A 564 -2.99 10.08 25.47
N GLU A 565 -2.83 10.54 26.68
CA GLU A 565 -2.18 11.81 26.99
C GLU A 565 -0.66 11.61 27.06
N GLY A 566 0.12 12.60 26.63
CA GLY A 566 1.57 12.58 26.73
C GLY A 566 2.28 12.18 25.44
N PRO A 567 3.42 11.45 25.48
CA PRO A 567 4.28 11.21 24.32
C PRO A 567 3.62 10.42 23.19
N ASN A 568 2.62 9.60 23.52
CA ASN A 568 1.91 8.73 22.57
C ASN A 568 0.64 9.34 21.99
N ILE A 569 0.36 10.60 22.24
CA ILE A 569 -0.85 11.27 21.74
C ILE A 569 -0.91 11.18 20.20
N GLY A 570 -2.05 10.79 19.67
CA GLY A 570 -2.27 10.65 18.23
C GLY A 570 -1.58 9.47 17.56
N LEU A 571 -0.67 8.77 18.24
CA LEU A 571 0.00 7.57 17.73
C LEU A 571 -0.75 6.28 18.09
N ILE A 572 -1.45 6.29 19.20
CA ILE A 572 -2.28 5.19 19.66
C ILE A 572 -3.73 5.63 19.59
N ASN A 573 -4.47 5.07 18.67
CA ASN A 573 -5.88 5.40 18.43
C ASN A 573 -6.78 4.22 18.79
N THR A 574 -8.07 4.45 18.86
CA THR A 574 -9.07 3.42 19.13
C THR A 574 -10.05 3.34 17.96
N LEU A 575 -10.42 2.12 17.59
CA LEU A 575 -11.37 1.85 16.53
C LEU A 575 -12.75 2.41 16.88
N ALA A 576 -13.42 3.05 15.93
CA ALA A 576 -14.79 3.51 16.10
C ALA A 576 -15.77 2.31 16.20
N VAL A 577 -16.96 2.54 16.78
CA VAL A 577 -17.92 1.47 17.11
C VAL A 577 -18.26 0.59 15.90
N TYR A 578 -18.60 1.20 14.76
CA TYR A 578 -19.04 0.49 13.55
C TYR A 578 -17.92 0.16 12.57
N ALA A 579 -16.70 0.61 12.82
CA ALA A 579 -15.57 0.39 11.93
C ALA A 579 -15.13 -1.08 11.91
N ARG A 580 -14.73 -1.52 10.75
CA ARG A 580 -14.10 -2.83 10.55
C ARG A 580 -12.98 -2.75 9.53
N THR A 581 -12.17 -3.78 9.43
CA THR A 581 -11.15 -3.93 8.39
C THR A 581 -11.71 -4.72 7.22
N ASN A 582 -11.34 -4.33 5.99
CA ASN A 582 -11.65 -5.10 4.79
C ASN A 582 -10.58 -6.17 4.52
N ASP A 583 -10.72 -6.92 3.42
CA ASP A 583 -9.78 -7.97 3.02
C ASP A 583 -8.36 -7.46 2.75
N TYR A 584 -8.22 -6.18 2.42
CA TYR A 584 -6.92 -5.51 2.19
C TYR A 584 -6.33 -4.89 3.47
N GLY A 585 -7.06 -4.91 4.58
CA GLY A 585 -6.64 -4.30 5.84
C GLY A 585 -6.95 -2.82 5.99
N PHE A 586 -7.66 -2.19 5.05
CA PHE A 586 -8.13 -0.81 5.19
C PHE A 586 -9.36 -0.74 6.08
N LEU A 587 -9.46 0.32 6.86
CA LEU A 587 -10.62 0.57 7.69
C LEU A 587 -11.80 1.04 6.83
N GLU A 588 -12.95 0.47 7.07
CA GLU A 588 -14.20 0.83 6.41
C GLU A 588 -15.31 1.09 7.42
N THR A 589 -16.24 1.92 7.03
CA THR A 589 -17.39 2.31 7.85
C THR A 589 -18.69 2.14 7.07
N PRO A 590 -19.81 1.78 7.72
CA PRO A 590 -21.07 1.57 7.03
C PRO A 590 -21.79 2.88 6.72
N TYR A 591 -22.45 2.92 5.58
CA TYR A 591 -23.37 3.99 5.15
C TYR A 591 -24.59 3.40 4.49
N GLN A 592 -25.71 4.12 4.55
CA GLN A 592 -26.88 3.82 3.74
C GLN A 592 -26.78 4.46 2.36
N VAL A 593 -27.20 3.74 1.35
CA VAL A 593 -27.21 4.22 -0.03
C VAL A 593 -28.41 5.15 -0.24
N VAL A 594 -28.16 6.30 -0.86
CA VAL A 594 -29.16 7.28 -1.25
C VAL A 594 -29.23 7.35 -2.78
N LYS A 595 -30.41 7.17 -3.35
CA LYS A 595 -30.65 7.25 -4.80
C LYS A 595 -31.68 8.34 -5.08
N ASN A 596 -31.26 9.40 -5.80
CA ASN A 596 -32.14 10.54 -6.15
C ASN A 596 -32.90 11.13 -4.95
N GLY A 597 -32.25 11.32 -3.82
CA GLY A 597 -32.83 11.85 -2.61
C GLY A 597 -33.65 10.83 -1.78
N LEU A 598 -33.79 9.59 -2.25
CA LEU A 598 -34.44 8.50 -1.51
C LEU A 598 -33.40 7.71 -0.72
N VAL A 599 -33.53 7.67 0.59
CA VAL A 599 -32.72 6.84 1.48
C VAL A 599 -33.20 5.40 1.37
N THR A 600 -32.32 4.51 0.88
CA THR A 600 -32.64 3.08 0.75
C THR A 600 -32.27 2.32 2.03
N LYS A 601 -32.76 1.08 2.15
CA LYS A 601 -32.38 0.18 3.26
C LYS A 601 -31.06 -0.53 3.01
N GLU A 602 -30.44 -0.31 1.86
CA GLU A 602 -29.16 -0.92 1.50
C GLU A 602 -28.02 -0.27 2.29
N ILE A 603 -27.22 -1.09 2.98
CA ILE A 603 -26.06 -0.64 3.76
C ILE A 603 -24.80 -1.15 3.07
N ILE A 604 -23.88 -0.25 2.80
CA ILE A 604 -22.57 -0.58 2.22
C ILE A 604 -21.46 -0.12 3.16
N TYR A 605 -20.38 -0.88 3.18
CA TYR A 605 -19.15 -0.51 3.88
C TYR A 605 -18.20 0.14 2.90
N VAL A 606 -17.71 1.32 3.22
CA VAL A 606 -16.85 2.12 2.35
C VAL A 606 -15.53 2.41 3.04
N SER A 607 -14.43 2.11 2.33
CA SER A 607 -13.08 2.48 2.77
C SER A 607 -12.76 3.93 2.41
N ALA A 608 -11.72 4.49 3.00
CA ALA A 608 -11.27 5.85 2.69
C ALA A 608 -10.86 6.02 1.21
N ILE A 609 -10.46 4.95 0.55
CA ILE A 609 -10.09 4.97 -0.88
C ILE A 609 -11.30 5.30 -1.76
N ASP A 610 -12.47 4.71 -1.45
CA ASP A 610 -13.69 4.86 -2.23
C ASP A 610 -14.55 6.03 -1.76
N GLU A 611 -14.42 6.45 -0.50
CA GLU A 611 -15.21 7.53 0.11
C GLU A 611 -15.06 8.88 -0.62
N ILE A 612 -13.91 9.16 -1.19
CA ILE A 612 -13.64 10.40 -1.94
C ILE A 612 -14.63 10.60 -3.11
N ASN A 613 -15.11 9.51 -3.69
CA ASN A 613 -16.02 9.55 -4.83
C ASN A 613 -17.49 9.78 -4.44
N HIS A 614 -17.81 9.79 -3.15
CA HIS A 614 -19.16 9.88 -2.63
C HIS A 614 -19.41 11.23 -1.95
N THR A 615 -20.65 11.69 -2.04
CA THR A 615 -21.19 12.79 -1.24
C THR A 615 -22.03 12.21 -0.12
N ILE A 616 -21.64 12.44 1.13
CA ILE A 616 -22.21 11.78 2.30
C ILE A 616 -22.96 12.79 3.15
N ALA A 617 -24.26 12.61 3.32
CA ALA A 617 -25.09 13.42 4.20
C ALA A 617 -24.87 13.03 5.67
N THR A 618 -25.07 13.97 6.58
CA THR A 618 -25.02 13.70 8.03
C THR A 618 -26.23 12.90 8.50
N ALA A 619 -26.07 12.13 9.57
CA ALA A 619 -27.15 11.35 10.19
C ALA A 619 -28.35 12.20 10.65
N ASN A 620 -28.13 13.49 10.93
CA ASN A 620 -29.18 14.42 11.40
C ASN A 620 -30.03 15.02 10.28
N SER A 621 -29.78 14.64 9.01
CA SER A 621 -30.59 15.10 7.89
C SER A 621 -32.06 14.70 8.05
N THR A 622 -32.96 15.63 7.76
CA THR A 622 -34.39 15.40 7.89
C THR A 622 -34.89 14.51 6.76
N VAL A 623 -35.53 13.40 7.11
CA VAL A 623 -36.10 12.44 6.16
C VAL A 623 -37.58 12.35 6.40
N ASP A 624 -38.35 12.34 5.33
CA ASP A 624 -39.82 12.23 5.41
C ASP A 624 -40.27 10.77 5.70
N SER A 625 -41.56 10.55 5.95
CA SER A 625 -42.11 9.22 6.20
C SER A 625 -41.96 8.24 5.03
N LYS A 626 -41.71 8.74 3.82
CA LYS A 626 -41.49 7.93 2.60
C LYS A 626 -40.00 7.65 2.34
N GLY A 627 -39.11 8.24 3.14
CA GLY A 627 -37.65 8.05 3.02
C GLY A 627 -36.93 9.09 2.14
N TYR A 628 -37.62 10.17 1.71
CA TYR A 628 -36.97 11.24 0.94
C TYR A 628 -36.36 12.31 1.84
N LEU A 629 -35.20 12.84 1.42
CA LEU A 629 -34.62 14.01 2.05
C LEU A 629 -35.53 15.23 1.86
N VAL A 630 -35.87 15.92 2.94
CA VAL A 630 -36.82 17.04 2.95
C VAL A 630 -36.16 18.34 2.52
N ASP A 631 -34.96 18.63 3.04
CA ASP A 631 -34.26 19.87 2.78
C ASP A 631 -33.64 19.87 1.39
N ASP A 632 -33.72 20.96 0.66
CA ASP A 632 -33.13 21.10 -0.68
C ASP A 632 -31.59 21.16 -0.59
N LEU A 633 -31.06 21.81 0.45
CA LEU A 633 -29.64 21.85 0.78
C LEU A 633 -29.38 21.01 2.03
N VAL A 634 -28.54 19.99 1.90
CA VAL A 634 -28.20 19.05 2.94
C VAL A 634 -26.76 19.27 3.37
N SER A 635 -26.53 19.31 4.69
CA SER A 635 -25.17 19.33 5.25
C SER A 635 -24.51 17.97 5.02
N GLY A 636 -23.32 17.96 4.46
CA GLY A 636 -22.62 16.72 4.14
C GLY A 636 -21.13 16.90 3.96
N ARG A 637 -20.49 15.81 3.54
CA ARG A 637 -19.05 15.75 3.24
C ARG A 637 -18.83 15.36 1.79
N HIS A 638 -17.94 16.08 1.13
CA HIS A 638 -17.49 15.75 -0.21
C HIS A 638 -15.99 16.00 -0.31
N LYS A 639 -15.22 15.04 -0.77
CA LYS A 639 -13.75 15.11 -0.89
C LYS A 639 -13.07 15.61 0.39
N ASN A 640 -13.45 15.07 1.53
CA ASN A 640 -12.94 15.42 2.87
C ASN A 640 -13.26 16.86 3.36
N GLU A 641 -14.18 17.55 2.70
CA GLU A 641 -14.65 18.88 3.11
C GLU A 641 -16.10 18.84 3.53
N PHE A 642 -16.45 19.63 4.56
CA PHE A 642 -17.84 19.82 4.97
C PHE A 642 -18.48 20.90 4.10
N VAL A 643 -19.54 20.51 3.37
CA VAL A 643 -20.22 21.37 2.41
C VAL A 643 -21.73 21.22 2.50
N LEU A 644 -22.43 22.27 2.06
CA LEU A 644 -23.87 22.17 1.80
C LEU A 644 -24.06 21.74 0.34
N VAL A 645 -24.72 20.61 0.14
CA VAL A 645 -24.94 20.01 -1.17
C VAL A 645 -26.42 19.88 -1.47
N ASP A 646 -26.78 19.87 -2.75
CA ASP A 646 -28.15 19.58 -3.19
C ASP A 646 -28.50 18.12 -2.85
N LYS A 647 -29.74 17.89 -2.42
CA LYS A 647 -30.26 16.55 -2.09
C LYS A 647 -30.11 15.54 -3.24
N SER A 648 -30.10 16.01 -4.48
CA SER A 648 -29.90 15.15 -5.66
C SER A 648 -28.45 14.63 -5.81
N GLU A 649 -27.47 15.34 -5.27
CA GLU A 649 -26.06 14.98 -5.32
C GLU A 649 -25.65 14.01 -4.20
N VAL A 650 -26.48 13.83 -3.18
CA VAL A 650 -26.19 12.94 -2.04
C VAL A 650 -26.26 11.48 -2.51
N THR A 651 -25.17 10.76 -2.28
CA THR A 651 -25.04 9.33 -2.64
C THR A 651 -25.12 8.40 -1.45
N LEU A 652 -24.69 8.86 -0.28
CA LEU A 652 -24.66 8.09 0.97
C LEU A 652 -25.16 8.95 2.14
N ILE A 653 -25.61 8.30 3.18
CA ILE A 653 -25.97 8.95 4.45
C ILE A 653 -25.38 8.16 5.62
N ASP A 654 -24.94 8.86 6.65
CA ASP A 654 -24.45 8.25 7.89
C ASP A 654 -25.57 7.42 8.56
N ILE A 655 -25.18 6.31 9.18
CA ILE A 655 -26.11 5.41 9.87
C ILE A 655 -26.53 5.98 11.22
N ASP A 656 -25.55 6.45 12.01
CA ASP A 656 -25.78 6.93 13.36
C ASP A 656 -24.78 8.04 13.71
N SER A 657 -25.16 8.93 14.61
CA SER A 657 -24.26 9.97 15.11
C SER A 657 -23.12 9.43 15.98
N LYS A 658 -23.30 8.30 16.68
CA LYS A 658 -22.25 7.61 17.44
C LYS A 658 -21.21 6.89 16.57
N GLN A 659 -21.39 6.89 15.26
CA GLN A 659 -20.48 6.27 14.30
C GLN A 659 -19.05 6.81 14.39
N ILE A 660 -18.87 8.07 14.77
CA ILE A 660 -17.56 8.71 14.87
C ILE A 660 -16.77 8.33 16.13
N SER A 661 -17.46 7.90 17.19
CA SER A 661 -16.87 7.70 18.51
C SER A 661 -16.46 6.24 18.75
N SER A 662 -15.49 6.05 19.65
CA SER A 662 -15.12 4.74 20.19
C SER A 662 -16.15 4.26 21.23
N VAL A 663 -15.95 3.03 21.71
CA VAL A 663 -16.80 2.44 22.75
C VAL A 663 -16.76 3.25 24.03
N ALA A 664 -15.57 3.62 24.52
CA ALA A 664 -15.43 4.40 25.74
C ALA A 664 -16.05 5.80 25.62
N ALA A 665 -15.82 6.47 24.50
CA ALA A 665 -16.42 7.77 24.22
C ALA A 665 -17.96 7.70 24.10
N SER A 666 -18.47 6.61 23.54
CA SER A 666 -19.93 6.38 23.40
C SER A 666 -20.63 6.12 24.74
N LEU A 667 -19.91 5.80 25.79
CA LEU A 667 -20.46 5.63 27.15
C LEU A 667 -20.60 6.95 27.93
N ILE A 668 -20.05 8.05 27.41
CA ILE A 668 -20.14 9.36 28.06
C ILE A 668 -21.51 9.97 27.79
N PRO A 669 -22.37 10.16 28.81
CA PRO A 669 -23.65 10.82 28.61
C PRO A 669 -23.45 12.32 28.31
N PHE A 670 -24.26 12.86 27.40
CA PHE A 670 -24.20 14.27 26.96
C PHE A 670 -22.83 14.68 26.39
N LEU A 671 -22.19 13.77 25.67
CA LEU A 671 -20.87 13.99 25.05
C LEU A 671 -20.85 15.22 24.14
N GLU A 672 -21.95 15.50 23.46
CA GLU A 672 -22.10 16.63 22.54
C GLU A 672 -21.97 18.01 23.22
N HIS A 673 -22.12 18.06 24.54
CA HIS A 673 -21.97 19.28 25.33
C HIS A 673 -20.59 19.46 25.95
N ASP A 674 -19.74 18.44 25.82
CA ASP A 674 -18.40 18.45 26.42
C ASP A 674 -17.35 18.91 25.40
N ASP A 675 -16.34 19.63 25.89
CA ASP A 675 -15.16 19.93 25.11
C ASP A 675 -14.34 18.65 24.80
N ALA A 676 -13.78 18.57 23.61
CA ALA A 676 -13.02 17.39 23.17
C ALA A 676 -11.86 17.03 24.11
N ASN A 677 -11.17 18.02 24.67
CA ASN A 677 -10.08 17.80 25.60
C ASN A 677 -10.55 17.11 26.89
N ARG A 678 -11.70 17.52 27.44
CA ARG A 678 -12.27 16.90 28.63
C ARG A 678 -12.90 15.55 28.38
N ALA A 679 -13.48 15.34 27.19
CA ALA A 679 -13.96 14.04 26.76
C ALA A 679 -12.83 13.02 26.61
N LEU A 680 -11.65 13.44 26.10
CA LEU A 680 -10.44 12.64 26.04
C LEU A 680 -10.00 12.18 27.44
N MET A 681 -9.90 13.11 28.37
CA MET A 681 -9.55 12.80 29.77
C MET A 681 -10.58 11.86 30.40
N GLY A 682 -11.86 12.11 30.21
CA GLY A 682 -12.96 11.30 30.73
C GLY A 682 -12.95 9.87 30.19
N SER A 683 -12.75 9.69 28.89
CA SER A 683 -12.66 8.36 28.27
C SER A 683 -11.47 7.56 28.78
N ASN A 684 -10.33 8.22 28.99
CA ASN A 684 -9.15 7.60 29.58
C ASN A 684 -9.38 7.21 31.06
N MET A 685 -10.05 8.06 31.83
CA MET A 685 -10.36 7.78 33.23
C MET A 685 -11.40 6.66 33.42
N GLN A 686 -12.36 6.49 32.53
CA GLN A 686 -13.28 5.34 32.55
C GLN A 686 -12.56 4.01 32.56
N ARG A 687 -11.46 3.88 31.85
CA ARG A 687 -10.64 2.65 31.80
C ARG A 687 -9.89 2.36 33.10
N GLN A 688 -9.72 3.35 33.96
CA GLN A 688 -9.02 3.24 35.25
C GLN A 688 -9.98 3.00 36.43
N ALA A 689 -11.28 3.00 36.18
CA ALA A 689 -12.29 2.85 37.24
C ALA A 689 -12.26 1.44 37.83
N VAL A 690 -12.12 1.35 39.15
CA VAL A 690 -12.14 0.09 39.90
C VAL A 690 -13.59 -0.37 40.08
N PRO A 691 -13.93 -1.65 39.82
CA PRO A 691 -15.24 -2.18 40.08
C PRO A 691 -15.68 -2.00 41.54
N VAL A 692 -16.90 -1.53 41.74
CA VAL A 692 -17.47 -1.34 43.07
C VAL A 692 -18.01 -2.65 43.64
N LEU A 693 -18.12 -2.76 44.98
CA LEU A 693 -18.65 -3.94 45.65
C LEU A 693 -20.08 -4.30 45.22
N ARG A 694 -20.90 -3.33 44.96
CA ARG A 694 -22.26 -3.48 44.50
C ARG A 694 -22.46 -2.72 43.21
N ALA A 695 -22.48 -3.45 42.10
CA ALA A 695 -22.71 -2.86 40.79
C ALA A 695 -24.17 -2.46 40.62
N GLU A 696 -24.39 -1.27 40.14
CA GLU A 696 -25.72 -0.71 39.83
C GLU A 696 -25.76 -0.17 38.41
N LYS A 697 -26.95 -0.16 37.81
CA LYS A 697 -27.15 0.52 36.51
C LYS A 697 -26.96 2.03 36.69
N PRO A 698 -26.26 2.72 35.78
CA PRO A 698 -26.12 4.16 35.84
C PRO A 698 -27.49 4.84 35.76
N LEU A 699 -27.65 5.99 36.42
CA LEU A 699 -28.89 6.77 36.39
C LEU A 699 -29.21 7.26 34.97
N VAL A 700 -28.20 7.79 34.29
CA VAL A 700 -28.25 8.21 32.89
C VAL A 700 -27.35 7.32 32.08
N GLY A 701 -27.85 6.73 31.02
CA GLY A 701 -27.10 5.84 30.14
C GLY A 701 -27.24 6.24 28.69
N THR A 702 -26.34 5.77 27.87
CA THR A 702 -26.30 6.04 26.42
C THR A 702 -26.92 4.92 25.58
N GLY A 703 -27.23 3.77 26.18
CA GLY A 703 -27.80 2.61 25.48
C GLY A 703 -26.79 1.58 25.01
N ILE A 704 -25.51 1.91 24.93
CA ILE A 704 -24.46 0.99 24.50
C ILE A 704 -23.94 0.09 25.63
N GLU A 705 -24.30 0.38 26.88
CA GLU A 705 -23.79 -0.34 28.05
C GLU A 705 -24.06 -1.84 27.99
N ARG A 706 -25.25 -2.24 27.52
CA ARG A 706 -25.62 -3.63 27.36
C ARG A 706 -24.74 -4.36 26.35
N VAL A 707 -24.47 -3.72 25.23
CA VAL A 707 -23.62 -4.26 24.16
C VAL A 707 -22.19 -4.42 24.67
N VAL A 708 -21.67 -3.42 25.38
CA VAL A 708 -20.32 -3.50 25.97
C VAL A 708 -20.22 -4.64 26.99
N ALA A 709 -21.17 -4.77 27.88
CA ALA A 709 -21.18 -5.82 28.89
C ALA A 709 -21.25 -7.23 28.25
N THR A 710 -22.07 -7.39 27.22
CA THR A 710 -22.24 -8.65 26.49
C THR A 710 -20.96 -9.02 25.73
N ASP A 711 -20.43 -8.07 24.96
CA ASP A 711 -19.30 -8.33 24.08
C ASP A 711 -17.96 -8.39 24.82
N SER A 712 -17.88 -7.86 26.05
CA SER A 712 -16.71 -8.06 26.92
C SER A 712 -16.47 -9.53 27.30
N ARG A 713 -17.53 -10.37 27.19
CA ARG A 713 -17.52 -11.79 27.51
C ARG A 713 -17.10 -12.13 28.96
N VAL A 714 -17.26 -11.15 29.84
CA VAL A 714 -17.10 -11.32 31.29
C VAL A 714 -18.36 -11.90 31.92
N CYS A 715 -19.52 -11.60 31.33
CA CYS A 715 -20.82 -12.10 31.76
C CYS A 715 -21.11 -13.46 31.14
N VAL A 716 -21.71 -14.35 31.90
CA VAL A 716 -22.24 -15.62 31.39
C VAL A 716 -23.62 -15.34 30.77
N ILE A 717 -23.77 -15.67 29.51
CA ILE A 717 -24.96 -15.44 28.70
C ILE A 717 -25.59 -16.79 28.38
N ALA A 718 -26.90 -16.88 28.44
CA ALA A 718 -27.62 -18.08 28.03
C ALA A 718 -27.48 -18.32 26.53
N ASP A 719 -27.17 -19.54 26.13
CA ASP A 719 -27.00 -19.91 24.71
C ASP A 719 -28.34 -19.98 23.98
N HIS A 720 -29.43 -20.25 24.71
CA HIS A 720 -30.78 -20.43 24.21
C HIS A 720 -31.81 -19.67 25.05
N ASP A 721 -32.97 -19.40 24.46
CA ASP A 721 -34.11 -18.88 25.20
C ASP A 721 -34.56 -19.85 26.30
N GLY A 722 -34.80 -19.34 27.49
CA GLY A 722 -35.17 -20.14 28.62
C GLY A 722 -35.84 -19.32 29.74
N VAL A 723 -36.37 -20.01 30.72
CA VAL A 723 -36.93 -19.42 31.93
C VAL A 723 -36.00 -19.68 33.09
N VAL A 724 -35.65 -18.58 33.79
CA VAL A 724 -34.82 -18.73 35.02
C VAL A 724 -35.67 -19.33 36.11
N GLU A 725 -35.31 -20.53 36.51
CA GLU A 725 -35.80 -21.15 37.75
C GLU A 725 -34.91 -20.72 38.91
N THR A 726 -35.38 -20.70 40.10
CA THR A 726 -34.63 -20.21 41.28
C THR A 726 -33.32 -20.96 41.55
#